data_6e053c59273e1e671c3f0c8c153f4a31
#
_entry.id   6e053c59273e1e671c3f0c8c153f4a31
#
_cell.length_a   1.000
_cell.length_b   1.000
_cell.length_c   1.000
_cell.angle_alpha   90.00
_cell.angle_beta   90.00
_cell.angle_gamma   90.00
#
_symmetry.space_group_name_H-M   'P 1'
#
loop_
_entity.id
_entity.type
_entity.pdbx_description
1 polymer ?
#
loop_
_entity_poly.entity_id
_entity_poly.type
_entity_poly.pdbx_seq_one_letter_code
_entity_poly.pdbx_strand_id
1 'polypeptide(L)'
;MPSPSQHWRLETDAERIAWLTFDLAGSSTNTLGSAPMRELNDRIAEIEATAPRAVILRSAKDNGFIAGADITEFSSLTDLEQAYRLVRTGQQVFDRLAALPMPTVAAIHGFALGGGLELALACDYRVGADDGKLTLGLPEVMLGVHPGFGGTVRTPQLVGAPAALDLMLTGKSLRAEEAKKLGLVDRLATRDGLAAAAREIAVAAPPRRRPPLGQRVLAWPVIRSFVATQARKQVARRARPEHYPAPYAILELFERYGASGAQAFEAEARSIAKLFLSEQSRNLVRVFFLQNRMKALGGKSARKVAHVHVVGAGVMGGDIAAWCASRGLTVTLQDREMKYVEPALARARDFFGKRARDPAKAGEMAARLTADVEGAGVPRADLVIEAIFENADAKRALYAKLEPRMKAEALLATNTSSIVLEELAQGLADPGRLVGLHFFNPVAKMMLVEIIRSTGTRDAVVEDALAFTRRIDKLPLPCRSSPGFAVNRVLMPYMTEAMLAADEGVPLALIDRAAVDFGMPMGPIELADTVGLDVASHVGKILSEAFGLPVPRGTAQLLTAGHVGRKSGRGYYEWRDGKPVKPQTEGRAPDDLTDRMVLQYLNEAVACLREGVVADADLLDAGMIFGTGFAPFRGGPLHYARARGVASIVTRLEELAAKHGPRFKPDDGWSALRAGR
;
A
#
# COMPACT_ATOMS: atom_id res chain seq x y z
N MET A 1 33.29 -15.63 -29.33
CA MET A 1 32.43 -16.61 -28.65
C MET A 1 31.35 -15.82 -27.89
N PRO A 2 30.07 -16.18 -27.98
CA PRO A 2 29.06 -15.51 -27.15
C PRO A 2 29.43 -15.74 -25.69
N SER A 3 29.32 -14.68 -24.86
CA SER A 3 29.47 -14.78 -23.40
C SER A 3 28.52 -15.85 -22.86
N PRO A 4 28.92 -16.65 -21.87
CA PRO A 4 28.02 -17.63 -21.29
C PRO A 4 26.74 -16.95 -20.82
N SER A 5 25.57 -17.49 -21.19
CA SER A 5 24.29 -16.92 -20.83
C SER A 5 24.13 -16.91 -19.30
N GLN A 6 23.95 -15.71 -18.71
CA GLN A 6 23.81 -15.58 -17.26
C GLN A 6 22.35 -15.60 -16.80
N HIS A 7 21.42 -15.14 -17.67
CA HIS A 7 20.03 -14.88 -17.31
C HIS A 7 19.01 -15.62 -18.18
N TRP A 8 19.32 -15.86 -19.47
CA TRP A 8 18.43 -16.53 -20.40
C TRP A 8 19.05 -17.77 -21.00
N ARG A 9 18.38 -18.92 -20.80
CA ARG A 9 18.77 -20.19 -21.42
C ARG A 9 17.86 -20.46 -22.61
N LEU A 10 18.47 -20.80 -23.75
CA LEU A 10 17.77 -21.20 -24.97
C LEU A 10 18.08 -22.67 -25.27
N GLU A 11 17.06 -23.50 -25.30
CA GLU A 11 17.13 -24.90 -25.58
C GLU A 11 16.10 -25.24 -26.65
N THR A 12 16.49 -26.05 -27.67
CA THR A 12 15.55 -26.48 -28.70
C THR A 12 15.36 -28.00 -28.56
N ASP A 13 14.10 -28.44 -28.45
CA ASP A 13 13.76 -29.85 -28.29
C ASP A 13 13.68 -30.60 -29.63
N ALA A 14 13.42 -31.91 -29.56
CA ALA A 14 13.35 -32.79 -30.73
C ALA A 14 12.24 -32.41 -31.73
N GLU A 15 11.20 -31.72 -31.29
CA GLU A 15 10.11 -31.20 -32.14
C GLU A 15 10.42 -29.83 -32.72
N ARG A 16 11.65 -29.33 -32.53
CA ARG A 16 12.12 -28.01 -32.93
C ARG A 16 11.36 -26.85 -32.26
N ILE A 17 10.89 -27.04 -31.01
CA ILE A 17 10.35 -25.98 -30.19
C ILE A 17 11.48 -25.38 -29.35
N ALA A 18 11.69 -24.06 -29.47
CA ALA A 18 12.66 -23.32 -28.67
C ALA A 18 12.07 -22.93 -27.32
N TRP A 19 12.72 -23.36 -26.24
CA TRP A 19 12.38 -23.03 -24.85
C TRP A 19 13.31 -21.91 -24.37
N LEU A 20 12.78 -20.70 -24.25
CA LEU A 20 13.50 -19.55 -23.74
C LEU A 20 13.18 -19.39 -22.25
N THR A 21 14.10 -19.80 -21.39
CA THR A 21 13.92 -19.84 -19.94
C THR A 21 14.64 -18.70 -19.25
N PHE A 22 13.89 -17.85 -18.54
CA PHE A 22 14.44 -16.74 -17.76
C PHE A 22 14.77 -17.15 -16.33
N ASP A 23 16.00 -16.87 -15.89
CA ASP A 23 16.51 -17.16 -14.55
C ASP A 23 17.50 -16.07 -14.15
N LEU A 24 17.03 -14.96 -13.60
CA LEU A 24 17.88 -13.83 -13.21
C LEU A 24 18.90 -14.28 -12.16
N ALA A 25 20.17 -14.26 -12.52
CA ALA A 25 21.26 -14.69 -11.64
C ALA A 25 21.34 -13.81 -10.38
N GLY A 26 21.54 -14.46 -9.22
CA GLY A 26 21.70 -13.78 -7.94
C GLY A 26 20.40 -13.22 -7.34
N SER A 27 19.24 -13.46 -7.96
CA SER A 27 17.93 -12.99 -7.47
C SER A 27 16.94 -14.13 -7.28
N SER A 28 16.10 -14.03 -6.24
CA SER A 28 14.98 -14.96 -6.04
C SER A 28 13.80 -14.67 -6.97
N THR A 29 13.80 -13.53 -7.67
CA THR A 29 12.69 -13.05 -8.50
C THR A 29 13.22 -12.49 -9.81
N ASN A 30 12.57 -12.80 -10.91
CA ASN A 30 12.92 -12.25 -12.22
C ASN A 30 12.45 -10.80 -12.36
N THR A 31 13.37 -9.90 -12.70
CA THR A 31 13.12 -8.51 -13.11
C THR A 31 13.87 -8.19 -14.41
N LEU A 32 13.33 -7.26 -15.20
CA LEU A 32 13.91 -6.85 -16.48
C LEU A 32 14.77 -5.60 -16.28
N GLY A 33 16.05 -5.79 -16.06
CA GLY A 33 17.06 -4.73 -16.10
C GLY A 33 17.80 -4.69 -17.45
N SER A 34 18.75 -3.77 -17.58
CA SER A 34 19.51 -3.56 -18.81
C SER A 34 20.32 -4.79 -19.25
N ALA A 35 20.90 -5.55 -18.32
CA ALA A 35 21.68 -6.74 -18.64
C ALA A 35 20.80 -7.89 -19.18
N PRO A 36 19.73 -8.35 -18.48
CA PRO A 36 18.85 -9.38 -19.03
C PRO A 36 18.11 -8.94 -20.30
N MET A 37 17.86 -7.65 -20.51
CA MET A 37 17.27 -7.15 -21.75
C MET A 37 18.23 -7.25 -22.94
N ARG A 38 19.51 -6.94 -22.76
CA ARG A 38 20.53 -7.16 -23.81
C ARG A 38 20.65 -8.64 -24.17
N GLU A 39 20.74 -9.51 -23.17
CA GLU A 39 20.83 -10.96 -23.40
C GLU A 39 19.58 -11.52 -24.08
N LEU A 40 18.38 -11.03 -23.73
CA LEU A 40 17.14 -11.37 -24.43
C LEU A 40 17.22 -11.01 -25.92
N ASN A 41 17.73 -9.82 -26.25
CA ASN A 41 17.94 -9.40 -27.63
C ASN A 41 18.89 -10.34 -28.40
N ASP A 42 19.97 -10.81 -27.76
CA ASP A 42 20.89 -11.77 -28.35
C ASP A 42 20.24 -13.15 -28.56
N ARG A 43 19.44 -13.63 -27.57
CA ARG A 43 18.67 -14.87 -27.71
C ARG A 43 17.63 -14.79 -28.86
N ILE A 44 16.98 -13.63 -29.04
CA ILE A 44 16.08 -13.40 -30.18
C ILE A 44 16.85 -13.53 -31.50
N ALA A 45 18.07 -13.00 -31.61
CA ALA A 45 18.90 -13.16 -32.81
C ALA A 45 19.25 -14.62 -33.10
N GLU A 46 19.54 -15.43 -32.06
CA GLU A 46 19.75 -16.87 -32.23
C GLU A 46 18.48 -17.60 -32.68
N ILE A 47 17.31 -17.23 -32.15
CA ILE A 47 16.01 -17.77 -32.55
C ILE A 47 15.73 -17.42 -34.04
N GLU A 48 15.98 -16.18 -34.44
CA GLU A 48 15.85 -15.77 -35.86
C GLU A 48 16.74 -16.62 -36.78
N ALA A 49 18.00 -16.87 -36.37
CA ALA A 49 18.97 -17.65 -37.15
C ALA A 49 18.62 -19.14 -37.21
N THR A 50 18.12 -19.72 -36.12
CA THR A 50 17.80 -21.18 -36.04
C THR A 50 16.43 -21.52 -36.57
N ALA A 51 15.55 -20.53 -36.70
CA ALA A 51 14.15 -20.63 -37.18
C ALA A 51 13.42 -21.87 -36.61
N PRO A 52 13.22 -21.96 -35.29
CA PRO A 52 12.51 -23.09 -34.68
C PRO A 52 11.04 -23.07 -35.13
N ARG A 53 10.33 -24.18 -34.88
CA ARG A 53 8.91 -24.32 -35.21
C ARG A 53 8.03 -23.35 -34.38
N ALA A 54 8.41 -23.12 -33.12
CA ALA A 54 7.76 -22.21 -32.19
C ALA A 54 8.72 -21.81 -31.07
N VAL A 55 8.37 -20.76 -30.30
CA VAL A 55 9.12 -20.28 -29.15
C VAL A 55 8.22 -20.27 -27.92
N ILE A 56 8.68 -20.84 -26.80
CA ILE A 56 7.98 -20.80 -25.52
C ILE A 56 8.86 -20.09 -24.49
N LEU A 57 8.37 -18.96 -23.99
CA LEU A 57 9.00 -18.20 -22.91
C LEU A 57 8.49 -18.72 -21.57
N ARG A 58 9.40 -19.00 -20.64
CA ARG A 58 9.05 -19.44 -19.28
C ARG A 58 10.04 -18.91 -18.25
N SER A 59 9.69 -19.01 -16.98
CA SER A 59 10.56 -18.68 -15.83
C SER A 59 11.07 -19.95 -15.17
N ALA A 60 12.33 -19.95 -14.72
CA ALA A 60 12.90 -20.98 -13.86
C ALA A 60 12.63 -20.71 -12.36
N LYS A 61 12.16 -19.53 -11.97
CA LYS A 61 11.85 -19.20 -10.57
C LYS A 61 10.53 -19.84 -10.15
N ASP A 62 10.47 -20.41 -8.94
CA ASP A 62 9.26 -21.04 -8.41
C ASP A 62 8.14 -20.05 -8.09
N ASN A 63 8.51 -18.82 -7.69
CA ASN A 63 7.59 -17.81 -7.21
C ASN A 63 6.77 -17.13 -8.33
N GLY A 64 7.29 -17.04 -9.55
CA GLY A 64 6.55 -16.39 -10.62
C GLY A 64 7.32 -16.23 -11.93
N PHE A 65 6.63 -15.61 -12.89
CA PHE A 65 7.18 -15.37 -14.22
C PHE A 65 8.17 -14.21 -14.21
N ILE A 66 7.67 -12.95 -14.17
CA ILE A 66 8.49 -11.74 -14.13
C ILE A 66 7.73 -10.66 -13.34
N ALA A 67 8.41 -10.02 -12.36
CA ALA A 67 7.82 -9.03 -11.46
C ALA A 67 7.72 -7.62 -12.07
N GLY A 68 8.33 -7.40 -13.21
CA GLY A 68 8.38 -6.10 -13.90
C GLY A 68 9.78 -5.69 -14.29
N ALA A 69 9.94 -4.42 -14.61
CA ALA A 69 11.24 -3.81 -14.86
C ALA A 69 12.01 -3.59 -13.55
N ASP A 70 13.33 -3.49 -13.64
CA ASP A 70 14.17 -3.14 -12.50
C ASP A 70 14.01 -1.64 -12.17
N ILE A 71 13.26 -1.36 -11.10
CA ILE A 71 12.94 0.00 -10.68
C ILE A 71 14.19 0.76 -10.21
N THR A 72 15.24 0.06 -9.76
CA THR A 72 16.46 0.71 -9.27
C THR A 72 17.20 1.43 -10.39
N GLU A 73 17.18 0.91 -11.63
CA GLU A 73 17.78 1.54 -12.79
C GLU A 73 17.10 2.87 -13.14
N PHE A 74 15.79 2.97 -12.93
CA PHE A 74 15.05 4.20 -13.24
C PHE A 74 15.31 5.32 -12.23
N SER A 75 15.59 4.99 -10.97
CA SER A 75 15.88 5.98 -9.93
C SER A 75 17.18 6.75 -10.15
N SER A 76 18.09 6.20 -10.96
CA SER A 76 19.37 6.84 -11.30
C SER A 76 19.32 7.77 -12.53
N LEU A 77 18.18 7.79 -13.24
CA LEU A 77 18.02 8.61 -14.45
C LEU A 77 17.90 10.10 -14.10
N THR A 78 18.72 10.93 -14.75
CA THR A 78 18.71 12.38 -14.56
C THR A 78 18.50 13.15 -15.87
N ASP A 79 18.62 12.47 -17.01
CA ASP A 79 18.54 13.05 -18.35
C ASP A 79 17.38 12.45 -19.16
N LEU A 80 16.60 13.31 -19.83
CA LEU A 80 15.42 12.93 -20.58
C LEU A 80 15.76 12.02 -21.78
N GLU A 81 16.82 12.31 -22.49
CA GLU A 81 17.22 11.52 -23.67
C GLU A 81 17.78 10.16 -23.26
N GLN A 82 18.47 10.09 -22.12
CA GLN A 82 18.90 8.81 -21.55
C GLN A 82 17.68 7.95 -21.17
N ALA A 83 16.70 8.52 -20.46
CA ALA A 83 15.47 7.84 -20.10
C ALA A 83 14.68 7.37 -21.33
N TYR A 84 14.55 8.23 -22.33
CA TYR A 84 13.89 7.90 -23.59
C TYR A 84 14.60 6.76 -24.32
N ARG A 85 15.93 6.81 -24.48
CA ARG A 85 16.71 5.76 -25.15
C ARG A 85 16.58 4.41 -24.43
N LEU A 86 16.61 4.40 -23.09
CA LEU A 86 16.44 3.19 -22.30
C LEU A 86 15.09 2.53 -22.61
N VAL A 87 14.00 3.29 -22.59
CA VAL A 87 12.67 2.80 -22.89
C VAL A 87 12.55 2.32 -24.33
N ARG A 88 13.05 3.09 -25.30
CA ARG A 88 13.01 2.70 -26.73
C ARG A 88 13.78 1.43 -27.01
N THR A 89 14.93 1.24 -26.38
CA THR A 89 15.70 -0.02 -26.48
C THR A 89 14.85 -1.20 -25.99
N GLY A 90 14.18 -1.05 -24.84
CA GLY A 90 13.27 -2.09 -24.33
C GLY A 90 12.09 -2.37 -25.27
N GLN A 91 11.47 -1.34 -25.81
CA GLN A 91 10.38 -1.50 -26.79
C GLN A 91 10.88 -2.23 -28.05
N GLN A 92 12.07 -1.89 -28.57
CA GLN A 92 12.64 -2.53 -29.75
C GLN A 92 12.89 -4.02 -29.55
N VAL A 93 13.35 -4.44 -28.37
CA VAL A 93 13.52 -5.88 -28.05
C VAL A 93 12.17 -6.59 -28.07
N PHE A 94 11.13 -5.98 -27.51
CA PHE A 94 9.78 -6.56 -27.51
C PHE A 94 9.13 -6.52 -28.91
N ASP A 95 9.42 -5.51 -29.70
CA ASP A 95 8.96 -5.42 -31.11
C ASP A 95 9.60 -6.53 -31.96
N ARG A 96 10.90 -6.84 -31.75
CA ARG A 96 11.57 -7.98 -32.42
C ARG A 96 10.94 -9.31 -32.02
N LEU A 97 10.66 -9.51 -30.72
CA LEU A 97 9.96 -10.72 -30.25
C LEU A 97 8.59 -10.86 -30.92
N ALA A 98 7.82 -9.76 -30.99
CA ALA A 98 6.49 -9.76 -31.59
C ALA A 98 6.49 -9.93 -33.12
N ALA A 99 7.63 -9.63 -33.77
CA ALA A 99 7.83 -9.76 -35.21
C ALA A 99 8.36 -11.13 -35.66
N LEU A 100 8.68 -12.03 -34.71
CA LEU A 100 9.14 -13.37 -35.04
C LEU A 100 8.12 -14.09 -35.93
N PRO A 101 8.55 -14.76 -37.01
CA PRO A 101 7.64 -15.39 -37.98
C PRO A 101 6.99 -16.68 -37.45
N MET A 102 7.55 -17.27 -36.40
CA MET A 102 7.01 -18.48 -35.77
C MET A 102 6.14 -18.12 -34.55
N PRO A 103 5.19 -19.01 -34.14
CA PRO A 103 4.37 -18.78 -32.95
C PRO A 103 5.19 -18.61 -31.67
N THR A 104 4.84 -17.61 -30.88
CA THR A 104 5.46 -17.31 -29.58
C THR A 104 4.44 -17.45 -28.46
N VAL A 105 4.79 -18.15 -27.37
CA VAL A 105 3.91 -18.43 -26.22
C VAL A 105 4.57 -18.02 -24.93
N ALA A 106 3.92 -17.22 -24.10
CA ALA A 106 4.31 -16.98 -22.72
C ALA A 106 3.63 -18.00 -21.79
N ALA A 107 4.41 -18.84 -21.13
CA ALA A 107 3.96 -19.78 -20.11
C ALA A 107 4.11 -19.17 -18.73
N ILE A 108 3.00 -18.69 -18.15
CA ILE A 108 2.99 -17.78 -17.00
C ILE A 108 2.50 -18.51 -15.76
N HIS A 109 3.28 -18.44 -14.67
CA HIS A 109 2.86 -18.87 -13.35
C HIS A 109 3.16 -17.81 -12.30
N GLY A 110 2.52 -17.90 -11.14
CA GLY A 110 2.70 -16.97 -10.03
C GLY A 110 2.30 -15.55 -10.40
N PHE A 111 3.21 -14.77 -10.96
CA PHE A 111 2.90 -13.40 -11.38
C PHE A 111 3.56 -13.02 -12.71
N ALA A 112 2.88 -12.14 -13.46
CA ALA A 112 3.47 -11.32 -14.52
C ALA A 112 2.97 -9.89 -14.34
N LEU A 113 3.86 -8.99 -13.90
CA LEU A 113 3.51 -7.63 -13.55
C LEU A 113 4.34 -6.63 -14.36
N GLY A 114 3.74 -5.48 -14.70
CA GLY A 114 4.42 -4.40 -15.40
C GLY A 114 5.13 -4.88 -16.66
N GLY A 115 6.41 -4.55 -16.81
CA GLY A 115 7.23 -5.00 -17.93
C GLY A 115 7.21 -6.52 -18.18
N GLY A 116 6.98 -7.33 -17.15
CA GLY A 116 6.81 -8.78 -17.28
C GLY A 116 5.51 -9.17 -18.01
N LEU A 117 4.43 -8.44 -17.75
CA LEU A 117 3.20 -8.59 -18.51
C LEU A 117 3.36 -8.01 -19.93
N GLU A 118 4.08 -6.88 -20.08
CA GLU A 118 4.36 -6.30 -21.40
C GLU A 118 5.16 -7.25 -22.30
N LEU A 119 6.13 -7.99 -21.73
CA LEU A 119 6.83 -9.06 -22.45
C LEU A 119 5.88 -10.18 -22.89
N ALA A 120 4.99 -10.61 -21.99
CA ALA A 120 3.98 -11.62 -22.33
C ALA A 120 2.99 -11.13 -23.38
N LEU A 121 2.67 -9.82 -23.42
CA LEU A 121 1.84 -9.19 -24.43
C LEU A 121 2.54 -9.07 -25.80
N ALA A 122 3.86 -9.12 -25.84
CA ALA A 122 4.63 -9.19 -27.07
C ALA A 122 4.62 -10.60 -27.70
N CYS A 123 4.27 -11.64 -26.94
CA CYS A 123 4.03 -12.98 -27.47
C CYS A 123 2.65 -13.10 -28.14
N ASP A 124 2.52 -14.06 -29.07
CA ASP A 124 1.25 -14.35 -29.74
C ASP A 124 0.20 -14.88 -28.77
N TYR A 125 0.61 -15.77 -27.87
CA TYR A 125 -0.27 -16.48 -26.93
C TYR A 125 0.25 -16.41 -25.50
N ARG A 126 -0.65 -16.56 -24.53
CA ARG A 126 -0.38 -16.58 -23.10
C ARG A 126 -1.12 -17.74 -22.44
N VAL A 127 -0.37 -18.64 -21.80
CA VAL A 127 -0.93 -19.74 -21.01
C VAL A 127 -0.65 -19.47 -19.54
N GLY A 128 -1.68 -19.44 -18.71
CA GLY A 128 -1.58 -19.14 -17.29
C GLY A 128 -1.73 -20.40 -16.43
N ALA A 129 -0.98 -20.50 -15.34
CA ALA A 129 -1.16 -21.54 -14.34
C ALA A 129 -2.40 -21.27 -13.48
N ASP A 130 -3.31 -22.24 -13.37
CA ASP A 130 -4.48 -22.19 -12.47
C ASP A 130 -4.16 -22.92 -11.16
N ASP A 131 -3.34 -22.29 -10.34
CA ASP A 131 -2.90 -22.78 -9.03
C ASP A 131 -3.34 -21.85 -7.87
N GLY A 132 -4.26 -20.92 -8.14
CA GLY A 132 -4.74 -19.91 -7.20
C GLY A 132 -3.73 -18.79 -6.90
N LYS A 133 -2.52 -18.85 -7.44
CA LYS A 133 -1.46 -17.85 -7.22
C LYS A 133 -1.30 -16.87 -8.39
N LEU A 134 -1.77 -17.23 -9.59
CA LEU A 134 -1.60 -16.42 -10.78
C LEU A 134 -2.12 -14.98 -10.56
N THR A 135 -1.26 -14.02 -10.88
CA THR A 135 -1.54 -12.59 -10.73
C THR A 135 -0.96 -11.84 -11.93
N LEU A 136 -1.81 -11.16 -12.69
CA LEU A 136 -1.43 -10.39 -13.87
C LEU A 136 -1.87 -8.95 -13.72
N GLY A 137 -1.00 -7.97 -14.04
CA GLY A 137 -1.34 -6.56 -13.90
C GLY A 137 -0.31 -5.59 -14.45
N LEU A 138 -0.73 -4.34 -14.58
CA LEU A 138 0.10 -3.19 -14.98
C LEU A 138 0.07 -2.15 -13.84
N PRO A 139 0.84 -2.34 -12.75
CA PRO A 139 0.78 -1.52 -11.54
C PRO A 139 1.64 -0.24 -11.62
N GLU A 140 2.18 0.12 -12.76
CA GLU A 140 3.13 1.22 -12.94
C GLU A 140 2.59 2.56 -12.42
N VAL A 141 1.27 2.79 -12.51
CA VAL A 141 0.62 3.99 -12.00
C VAL A 141 0.83 4.21 -10.50
N MET A 142 1.03 3.12 -9.74
CA MET A 142 1.35 3.18 -8.31
C MET A 142 2.76 3.72 -8.04
N LEU A 143 3.63 3.70 -9.05
CA LEU A 143 4.99 4.27 -9.03
C LEU A 143 5.04 5.66 -9.70
N GLY A 144 3.88 6.24 -10.05
CA GLY A 144 3.81 7.53 -10.73
C GLY A 144 4.24 7.51 -12.19
N VAL A 145 4.28 6.34 -12.82
CA VAL A 145 4.57 6.16 -14.26
C VAL A 145 3.45 5.33 -14.92
N HIS A 146 3.55 5.09 -16.19
CA HIS A 146 2.67 4.18 -16.93
C HIS A 146 3.49 3.05 -17.57
N PRO A 147 2.88 1.99 -18.15
CA PRO A 147 3.59 0.99 -18.93
C PRO A 147 4.43 1.63 -20.04
N GLY A 148 5.66 1.17 -20.25
CA GLY A 148 6.63 1.81 -21.13
C GLY A 148 7.19 0.92 -22.22
N PHE A 149 6.97 -0.39 -22.16
CA PHE A 149 7.48 -1.34 -23.16
C PHE A 149 6.39 -1.81 -24.13
N GLY A 150 5.44 -0.92 -24.42
CA GLY A 150 4.33 -1.14 -25.35
C GLY A 150 3.01 -1.52 -24.67
N GLY A 151 2.93 -1.46 -23.35
CA GLY A 151 1.73 -1.86 -22.62
C GLY A 151 0.53 -0.96 -22.87
N THR A 152 0.73 0.36 -23.06
CA THR A 152 -0.36 1.28 -23.41
C THR A 152 -0.91 1.04 -24.81
N VAL A 153 -0.16 0.36 -25.67
CA VAL A 153 -0.52 0.01 -27.04
C VAL A 153 -1.07 -1.41 -27.15
N ARG A 154 -0.31 -2.43 -26.66
CA ARG A 154 -0.65 -3.85 -26.80
C ARG A 154 -1.85 -4.27 -25.94
N THR A 155 -2.00 -3.70 -24.74
CA THR A 155 -3.12 -4.09 -23.87
C THR A 155 -4.49 -3.74 -24.47
N PRO A 156 -4.74 -2.50 -24.97
CA PRO A 156 -6.01 -2.20 -25.65
C PRO A 156 -6.25 -3.03 -26.91
N GLN A 157 -5.19 -3.41 -27.64
CA GLN A 157 -5.30 -4.28 -28.82
C GLN A 157 -5.80 -5.68 -28.47
N LEU A 158 -5.49 -6.17 -27.27
CA LEU A 158 -5.84 -7.51 -26.83
C LEU A 158 -7.19 -7.58 -26.10
N VAL A 159 -7.43 -6.67 -25.13
CA VAL A 159 -8.59 -6.73 -24.23
C VAL A 159 -9.60 -5.60 -24.45
N GLY A 160 -9.35 -4.69 -25.39
CA GLY A 160 -10.17 -3.50 -25.64
C GLY A 160 -9.85 -2.33 -24.72
N ALA A 161 -10.20 -1.12 -25.17
CA ALA A 161 -9.81 0.13 -24.51
C ALA A 161 -10.35 0.28 -23.07
N PRO A 162 -11.64 0.03 -22.74
CA PRO A 162 -12.12 0.22 -21.38
C PRO A 162 -11.43 -0.67 -20.34
N ALA A 163 -11.21 -1.94 -20.68
CA ALA A 163 -10.56 -2.88 -19.79
C ALA A 163 -9.06 -2.56 -19.62
N ALA A 164 -8.39 -2.18 -20.70
CA ALA A 164 -6.99 -1.76 -20.66
C ALA A 164 -6.81 -0.50 -19.82
N LEU A 165 -7.66 0.52 -20.01
CA LEU A 165 -7.62 1.76 -19.22
C LEU A 165 -7.88 1.46 -17.73
N ASP A 166 -8.85 0.60 -17.42
CA ASP A 166 -9.12 0.23 -16.02
C ASP A 166 -7.92 -0.47 -15.36
N LEU A 167 -7.23 -1.38 -16.08
CA LEU A 167 -6.00 -2.01 -15.57
C LEU A 167 -4.89 -0.99 -15.32
N MET A 168 -4.61 -0.12 -16.30
CA MET A 168 -3.49 0.82 -16.22
C MET A 168 -3.76 1.99 -15.26
N LEU A 169 -5.00 2.52 -15.21
CA LEU A 169 -5.35 3.66 -14.35
C LEU A 169 -5.49 3.27 -12.88
N THR A 170 -5.81 2.01 -12.58
CA THR A 170 -5.99 1.54 -11.20
C THR A 170 -4.79 0.74 -10.68
N GLY A 171 -3.92 0.25 -11.55
CA GLY A 171 -2.82 -0.65 -11.18
C GLY A 171 -3.30 -1.99 -10.60
N LYS A 172 -4.58 -2.34 -10.80
CA LYS A 172 -5.13 -3.58 -10.25
C LYS A 172 -4.51 -4.81 -10.91
N SER A 173 -4.50 -5.90 -10.16
CA SER A 173 -4.10 -7.21 -10.66
C SER A 173 -5.30 -8.13 -10.81
N LEU A 174 -5.26 -8.99 -11.82
CA LEU A 174 -6.27 -10.00 -12.12
C LEU A 174 -5.80 -11.40 -11.70
N ARG A 175 -6.71 -12.21 -11.19
CA ARG A 175 -6.51 -13.63 -10.95
C ARG A 175 -6.78 -14.47 -12.21
N ALA A 176 -6.43 -15.75 -12.19
CA ALA A 176 -6.49 -16.65 -13.33
C ALA A 176 -7.80 -16.56 -14.13
N GLU A 177 -8.93 -16.81 -13.48
CA GLU A 177 -10.25 -16.78 -14.13
C GLU A 177 -10.64 -15.39 -14.65
N GLU A 178 -10.33 -14.33 -13.90
CA GLU A 178 -10.60 -12.96 -14.34
C GLU A 178 -9.77 -12.60 -15.59
N ALA A 179 -8.48 -12.99 -15.61
CA ALA A 179 -7.57 -12.77 -16.73
C ALA A 179 -8.02 -13.57 -17.97
N LYS A 180 -8.47 -14.81 -17.79
CA LYS A 180 -9.03 -15.66 -18.86
C LYS A 180 -10.30 -15.06 -19.41
N LYS A 181 -11.25 -14.66 -18.56
CA LYS A 181 -12.52 -14.03 -18.97
C LYS A 181 -12.29 -12.75 -19.75
N LEU A 182 -11.35 -11.93 -19.31
CA LEU A 182 -10.99 -10.69 -19.98
C LEU A 182 -10.27 -10.95 -21.32
N GLY A 183 -9.61 -12.09 -21.45
CA GLY A 183 -8.82 -12.46 -22.60
C GLY A 183 -7.37 -12.03 -22.57
N LEU A 184 -6.90 -11.70 -21.37
CA LEU A 184 -5.49 -11.44 -21.14
C LEU A 184 -4.67 -12.73 -21.18
N VAL A 185 -5.33 -13.89 -20.93
CA VAL A 185 -4.78 -15.24 -21.03
C VAL A 185 -5.62 -16.06 -22.02
N ASP A 186 -4.97 -16.79 -22.90
CA ASP A 186 -5.63 -17.59 -23.95
C ASP A 186 -6.08 -18.95 -23.39
N ARG A 187 -5.31 -19.55 -22.45
CA ARG A 187 -5.62 -20.84 -21.83
C ARG A 187 -5.15 -20.88 -20.37
N LEU A 188 -5.89 -21.58 -19.53
CA LEU A 188 -5.46 -21.94 -18.18
C LEU A 188 -5.09 -23.44 -18.15
N ALA A 189 -4.07 -23.79 -17.36
CA ALA A 189 -3.62 -25.15 -17.14
C ALA A 189 -3.15 -25.30 -15.68
N THR A 190 -3.10 -26.55 -15.18
CA THR A 190 -2.45 -26.81 -13.89
C THR A 190 -0.98 -26.41 -13.93
N ARG A 191 -0.35 -26.16 -12.79
CA ARG A 191 1.08 -25.82 -12.73
C ARG A 191 1.96 -26.84 -13.47
N ASP A 192 1.71 -28.13 -13.24
CA ASP A 192 2.47 -29.22 -13.86
C ASP A 192 2.14 -29.38 -15.35
N GLY A 193 0.91 -29.09 -15.77
CA GLY A 193 0.46 -29.13 -17.15
C GLY A 193 0.81 -27.90 -18.00
N LEU A 194 1.41 -26.85 -17.39
CA LEU A 194 1.64 -25.57 -18.04
C LEU A 194 2.51 -25.68 -19.28
N ALA A 195 3.60 -26.43 -19.21
CA ALA A 195 4.53 -26.64 -20.32
C ALA A 195 3.86 -27.39 -21.50
N ALA A 196 3.08 -28.44 -21.21
CA ALA A 196 2.35 -29.19 -22.22
C ALA A 196 1.29 -28.32 -22.91
N ALA A 197 0.50 -27.55 -22.13
CA ALA A 197 -0.50 -26.63 -22.67
C ALA A 197 0.10 -25.51 -23.52
N ALA A 198 1.28 -24.99 -23.16
CA ALA A 198 2.01 -24.01 -23.95
C ALA A 198 2.49 -24.63 -25.29
N ARG A 199 3.00 -25.87 -25.26
CA ARG A 199 3.40 -26.63 -26.45
C ARG A 199 2.21 -26.85 -27.40
N GLU A 200 1.08 -27.32 -26.88
CA GLU A 200 -0.13 -27.55 -27.67
C GLU A 200 -0.59 -26.26 -28.40
N ILE A 201 -0.62 -25.13 -27.71
CA ILE A 201 -0.98 -23.84 -28.34
C ILE A 201 0.07 -23.44 -29.38
N ALA A 202 1.36 -23.58 -29.08
CA ALA A 202 2.44 -23.25 -29.99
C ALA A 202 2.37 -24.05 -31.31
N VAL A 203 2.03 -25.33 -31.22
CA VAL A 203 1.90 -26.22 -32.39
C VAL A 203 0.60 -25.94 -33.17
N ALA A 204 -0.51 -25.75 -32.45
CA ALA A 204 -1.82 -25.48 -33.07
C ALA A 204 -1.92 -24.09 -33.71
N ALA A 205 -1.20 -23.13 -33.20
CA ALA A 205 -1.16 -21.73 -33.65
C ALA A 205 -2.56 -21.18 -34.02
N PRO A 206 -3.54 -21.21 -33.09
CA PRO A 206 -4.91 -20.79 -33.40
C PRO A 206 -4.94 -19.31 -33.77
N PRO A 207 -6.02 -18.78 -34.42
CA PRO A 207 -6.14 -17.38 -34.71
C PRO A 207 -5.93 -16.51 -33.46
N ARG A 208 -5.06 -15.50 -33.56
CA ARG A 208 -4.75 -14.59 -32.44
C ARG A 208 -6.01 -13.87 -31.98
N ARG A 209 -6.19 -13.79 -30.67
CA ARG A 209 -7.33 -13.13 -30.07
C ARG A 209 -7.36 -11.65 -30.43
N ARG A 210 -8.58 -11.12 -30.66
CA ARG A 210 -8.85 -9.70 -30.85
C ARG A 210 -10.07 -9.30 -30.00
N PRO A 211 -10.16 -8.05 -29.55
CA PRO A 211 -11.34 -7.58 -28.82
C PRO A 211 -12.61 -7.72 -29.68
N PRO A 212 -13.79 -7.89 -29.08
CA PRO A 212 -15.06 -7.84 -29.77
C PRO A 212 -15.21 -6.53 -30.59
N LEU A 213 -15.93 -6.59 -31.72
CA LEU A 213 -16.08 -5.45 -32.64
C LEU A 213 -16.56 -4.18 -31.91
N GLY A 214 -17.53 -4.29 -31.00
CA GLY A 214 -18.03 -3.15 -30.24
C GLY A 214 -16.95 -2.46 -29.37
N GLN A 215 -15.98 -3.21 -28.87
CA GLN A 215 -14.86 -2.64 -28.11
C GLN A 215 -13.78 -2.02 -29.02
N ARG A 216 -13.63 -2.54 -30.23
CA ARG A 216 -12.70 -1.96 -31.23
C ARG A 216 -13.16 -0.59 -31.70
N VAL A 217 -14.48 -0.38 -31.85
CA VAL A 217 -15.06 0.91 -32.20
C VAL A 217 -14.75 1.99 -31.14
N LEU A 218 -14.61 1.63 -29.87
CA LEU A 218 -14.25 2.57 -28.80
C LEU A 218 -12.83 3.15 -28.92
N ALA A 219 -11.99 2.55 -29.76
CA ALA A 219 -10.66 3.06 -30.08
C ALA A 219 -10.64 4.01 -31.32
N TRP A 220 -11.77 4.23 -31.98
CA TRP A 220 -11.85 5.16 -33.12
C TRP A 220 -11.64 6.62 -32.66
N PRO A 221 -11.01 7.48 -33.48
CA PRO A 221 -10.57 8.80 -33.06
C PRO A 221 -11.64 9.66 -32.36
N VAL A 222 -12.85 9.71 -32.89
CA VAL A 222 -13.95 10.50 -32.32
C VAL A 222 -14.46 9.88 -31.00
N ILE A 223 -14.61 8.57 -30.95
CA ILE A 223 -15.20 7.85 -29.83
C ILE A 223 -14.18 7.77 -28.67
N ARG A 224 -12.90 7.58 -28.97
CA ARG A 224 -11.85 7.52 -27.93
C ARG A 224 -11.70 8.82 -27.15
N SER A 225 -11.92 9.98 -27.77
CA SER A 225 -11.91 11.27 -27.07
C SER A 225 -13.04 11.36 -26.03
N PHE A 226 -14.23 10.85 -26.38
CA PHE A 226 -15.34 10.74 -25.42
C PHE A 226 -14.99 9.77 -24.25
N VAL A 227 -14.44 8.59 -24.58
CA VAL A 227 -14.00 7.61 -23.56
C VAL A 227 -12.95 8.22 -22.62
N ALA A 228 -11.93 8.88 -23.19
CA ALA A 228 -10.88 9.55 -22.41
C ALA A 228 -11.45 10.66 -21.51
N THR A 229 -12.41 11.44 -22.01
CA THR A 229 -13.08 12.50 -21.24
C THR A 229 -13.85 11.93 -20.04
N GLN A 230 -14.60 10.84 -20.22
CA GLN A 230 -15.32 10.18 -19.13
C GLN A 230 -14.35 9.58 -18.10
N ALA A 231 -13.30 8.90 -18.56
CA ALA A 231 -12.26 8.36 -17.67
C ALA A 231 -11.54 9.49 -16.90
N ARG A 232 -11.23 10.62 -17.56
CA ARG A 232 -10.61 11.79 -16.91
C ARG A 232 -11.49 12.36 -15.78
N LYS A 233 -12.81 12.42 -15.97
CA LYS A 233 -13.75 12.83 -14.90
C LYS A 233 -13.73 11.86 -13.71
N GLN A 234 -13.59 10.56 -13.96
CA GLN A 234 -13.48 9.56 -12.88
C GLN A 234 -12.15 9.66 -12.14
N VAL A 235 -11.04 9.81 -12.88
CA VAL A 235 -9.70 10.00 -12.30
C VAL A 235 -9.66 11.27 -11.45
N ALA A 236 -10.20 12.38 -11.93
CA ALA A 236 -10.19 13.67 -11.23
C ALA A 236 -10.90 13.65 -9.86
N ARG A 237 -11.81 12.69 -9.64
CA ARG A 237 -12.45 12.49 -8.33
C ARG A 237 -11.53 11.87 -7.28
N ARG A 238 -10.42 11.25 -7.70
CA ARG A 238 -9.53 10.48 -6.81
C ARG A 238 -8.08 10.95 -6.84
N ALA A 239 -7.65 11.49 -7.96
CA ALA A 239 -6.27 11.88 -8.20
C ALA A 239 -6.24 13.20 -8.98
N ARG A 240 -5.58 14.21 -8.43
CA ARG A 240 -5.39 15.50 -9.11
C ARG A 240 -4.20 15.40 -10.05
N PRO A 241 -4.20 16.10 -11.21
CA PRO A 241 -3.11 16.01 -12.18
C PRO A 241 -1.77 16.50 -11.64
N GLU A 242 -1.77 17.53 -10.79
CA GLU A 242 -0.58 18.06 -10.14
C GLU A 242 0.05 17.10 -9.11
N HIS A 243 -0.76 16.23 -8.51
CA HIS A 243 -0.32 15.23 -7.53
C HIS A 243 0.05 13.88 -8.19
N TYR A 244 -0.72 13.49 -9.20
CA TYR A 244 -0.60 12.20 -9.86
C TYR A 244 -0.69 12.37 -11.38
N PRO A 245 0.38 12.76 -12.08
CA PRO A 245 0.37 13.02 -13.53
C PRO A 245 0.21 11.75 -14.37
N ALA A 246 0.65 10.58 -13.91
CA ALA A 246 0.68 9.35 -14.69
C ALA A 246 -0.69 8.89 -15.23
N PRO A 247 -1.80 8.88 -14.46
CA PRO A 247 -3.12 8.57 -14.99
C PRO A 247 -3.54 9.48 -16.14
N TYR A 248 -3.19 10.75 -16.07
CA TYR A 248 -3.52 11.72 -17.12
C TYR A 248 -2.68 11.52 -18.37
N ALA A 249 -1.42 11.15 -18.22
CA ALA A 249 -0.54 10.78 -19.34
C ALA A 249 -1.06 9.53 -20.07
N ILE A 250 -1.55 8.50 -19.36
CA ILE A 250 -2.22 7.33 -19.97
C ILE A 250 -3.41 7.77 -20.84
N LEU A 251 -4.26 8.64 -20.30
CA LEU A 251 -5.45 9.13 -21.00
C LEU A 251 -5.08 9.99 -22.22
N GLU A 252 -4.03 10.83 -22.11
CA GLU A 252 -3.52 11.63 -23.21
C GLU A 252 -2.97 10.75 -24.34
N LEU A 253 -2.16 9.72 -24.01
CA LEU A 253 -1.63 8.77 -24.98
C LEU A 253 -2.77 8.06 -25.72
N PHE A 254 -3.75 7.55 -25.01
CA PHE A 254 -4.91 6.89 -25.61
C PHE A 254 -5.71 7.85 -26.49
N GLU A 255 -5.99 9.07 -26.03
CA GLU A 255 -6.79 10.06 -26.76
C GLU A 255 -6.11 10.52 -28.04
N ARG A 256 -4.81 10.82 -28.00
CA ARG A 256 -4.08 11.39 -29.16
C ARG A 256 -3.65 10.34 -30.17
N TYR A 257 -3.10 9.22 -29.67
CA TYR A 257 -2.42 8.25 -30.53
C TYR A 257 -3.21 6.94 -30.68
N GLY A 258 -4.17 6.67 -29.80
CA GLY A 258 -4.88 5.38 -29.76
C GLY A 258 -3.97 4.24 -29.35
N ALA A 259 -4.25 3.05 -29.89
CA ALA A 259 -3.54 1.83 -29.55
C ALA A 259 -2.89 1.16 -30.77
N SER A 260 -2.36 1.93 -31.73
CA SER A 260 -1.78 1.34 -32.94
C SER A 260 -0.78 2.27 -33.63
N GLY A 261 0.16 1.65 -34.32
CA GLY A 261 1.15 2.35 -35.14
C GLY A 261 2.40 2.78 -34.37
N ALA A 262 3.48 3.01 -35.13
CA ALA A 262 4.80 3.37 -34.56
C ALA A 262 4.76 4.66 -33.71
N GLN A 263 3.91 5.62 -34.09
CA GLN A 263 3.75 6.87 -33.34
C GLN A 263 3.22 6.67 -31.93
N ALA A 264 2.38 5.64 -31.67
CA ALA A 264 1.87 5.36 -30.33
C ALA A 264 2.99 4.85 -29.41
N PHE A 265 3.86 3.96 -29.90
CA PHE A 265 5.04 3.48 -29.15
C PHE A 265 6.05 4.61 -28.89
N GLU A 266 6.29 5.46 -29.88
CA GLU A 266 7.18 6.62 -29.74
C GLU A 266 6.64 7.60 -28.69
N ALA A 267 5.35 7.90 -28.73
CA ALA A 267 4.69 8.78 -27.77
C ALA A 267 4.71 8.20 -26.36
N GLU A 268 4.48 6.88 -26.20
CA GLU A 268 4.61 6.17 -24.94
C GLU A 268 6.02 6.34 -24.34
N ALA A 269 7.07 6.10 -25.14
CA ALA A 269 8.44 6.22 -24.69
C ALA A 269 8.80 7.65 -24.23
N ARG A 270 8.39 8.68 -25.00
CA ARG A 270 8.59 10.08 -24.62
C ARG A 270 7.82 10.47 -23.36
N SER A 271 6.62 9.96 -23.20
CA SER A 271 5.75 10.24 -22.07
C SER A 271 6.31 9.64 -20.77
N ILE A 272 6.67 8.36 -20.76
CA ILE A 272 7.21 7.71 -19.57
C ILE A 272 8.57 8.28 -19.19
N ALA A 273 9.43 8.65 -20.16
CA ALA A 273 10.70 9.29 -19.89
C ALA A 273 10.54 10.59 -19.08
N LYS A 274 9.53 11.41 -19.41
CA LYS A 274 9.20 12.61 -18.63
C LYS A 274 8.72 12.26 -17.23
N LEU A 275 7.90 11.22 -17.08
CA LEU A 275 7.39 10.81 -15.77
C LEU A 275 8.49 10.29 -14.85
N PHE A 276 9.49 9.54 -15.35
CA PHE A 276 10.64 9.09 -14.56
C PHE A 276 11.41 10.25 -13.90
N LEU A 277 11.45 11.40 -14.57
CA LEU A 277 12.14 12.58 -14.05
C LEU A 277 11.27 13.45 -13.13
N SER A 278 9.99 13.15 -13.02
CA SER A 278 9.09 13.91 -12.16
C SER A 278 9.35 13.64 -10.68
N GLU A 279 9.18 14.65 -9.85
CA GLU A 279 9.27 14.54 -8.39
C GLU A 279 8.27 13.51 -7.86
N GLN A 280 7.04 13.51 -8.40
CA GLN A 280 5.97 12.60 -8.00
C GLN A 280 6.36 11.13 -8.21
N SER A 281 6.94 10.79 -9.36
CA SER A 281 7.40 9.42 -9.63
C SER A 281 8.55 9.03 -8.70
N ARG A 282 9.57 9.87 -8.55
CA ARG A 282 10.70 9.61 -7.64
C ARG A 282 10.22 9.36 -6.20
N ASN A 283 9.28 10.17 -5.73
CA ASN A 283 8.70 10.03 -4.41
C ASN A 283 7.85 8.75 -4.26
N LEU A 284 7.04 8.39 -5.26
CA LEU A 284 6.25 7.16 -5.24
C LEU A 284 7.14 5.90 -5.33
N VAL A 285 8.22 5.93 -6.09
CA VAL A 285 9.26 4.89 -6.10
C VAL A 285 9.91 4.77 -4.72
N ARG A 286 10.25 5.91 -4.07
CA ARG A 286 10.74 5.90 -2.69
C ARG A 286 9.72 5.21 -1.76
N VAL A 287 8.45 5.56 -1.83
CA VAL A 287 7.37 4.93 -1.01
C VAL A 287 7.31 3.42 -1.23
N PHE A 288 7.48 2.96 -2.46
CA PHE A 288 7.57 1.52 -2.76
C PHE A 288 8.76 0.85 -2.04
N PHE A 289 9.94 1.46 -2.04
CA PHE A 289 11.10 0.93 -1.31
C PHE A 289 10.90 0.99 0.20
N LEU A 290 10.28 2.05 0.74
CA LEU A 290 9.91 2.13 2.16
C LEU A 290 8.96 0.99 2.56
N GLN A 291 7.94 0.72 1.73
CA GLN A 291 7.03 -0.41 1.97
C GLN A 291 7.76 -1.75 1.96
N ASN A 292 8.68 -1.96 1.02
CA ASN A 292 9.48 -3.20 0.95
C ASN A 292 10.41 -3.34 2.14
N ARG A 293 11.01 -2.23 2.61
CA ARG A 293 11.80 -2.21 3.85
C ARG A 293 10.95 -2.66 5.05
N MET A 294 9.74 -2.12 5.22
CA MET A 294 8.83 -2.56 6.29
C MET A 294 8.46 -4.05 6.16
N LYS A 295 8.19 -4.53 4.95
CA LYS A 295 7.93 -5.95 4.69
C LYS A 295 9.12 -6.85 4.99
N ALA A 296 10.34 -6.35 5.01
CA ALA A 296 11.54 -7.12 5.34
C ALA A 296 11.79 -7.25 6.86
N LEU A 297 11.15 -6.43 7.70
CA LEU A 297 11.28 -6.50 9.16
C LEU A 297 10.74 -7.83 9.73
N GLY A 298 11.24 -8.27 10.88
CA GLY A 298 10.79 -9.52 11.54
C GLY A 298 11.21 -10.80 10.81
N GLY A 299 12.17 -10.74 9.88
CA GLY A 299 12.68 -11.91 9.17
C GLY A 299 13.50 -12.89 10.01
N LYS A 300 13.90 -12.49 11.22
CA LYS A 300 14.72 -13.30 12.12
C LYS A 300 13.92 -14.22 13.05
N SER A 301 12.60 -14.00 13.19
CA SER A 301 11.78 -14.84 14.05
C SER A 301 11.51 -16.21 13.44
N ALA A 302 11.81 -17.26 14.20
CA ALA A 302 11.42 -18.64 13.88
C ALA A 302 10.04 -19.03 14.46
N ARG A 303 9.43 -18.18 15.27
CA ARG A 303 8.17 -18.44 15.95
C ARG A 303 6.99 -18.44 14.97
N LYS A 304 6.16 -19.45 15.05
CA LYS A 304 4.91 -19.55 14.28
C LYS A 304 3.71 -19.32 15.22
N VAL A 305 3.13 -18.13 15.17
CA VAL A 305 1.86 -17.87 15.87
C VAL A 305 0.74 -18.59 15.10
N ALA A 306 0.14 -19.62 15.68
CA ALA A 306 -0.98 -20.35 15.08
C ALA A 306 -2.32 -20.03 15.72
N HIS A 307 -2.33 -19.78 17.04
CA HIS A 307 -3.50 -19.43 17.81
C HIS A 307 -3.35 -18.05 18.46
N VAL A 308 -4.31 -17.17 18.17
CA VAL A 308 -4.44 -15.83 18.78
C VAL A 308 -5.65 -15.80 19.69
N HIS A 309 -5.48 -15.35 20.91
CA HIS A 309 -6.57 -15.06 21.85
C HIS A 309 -6.76 -13.55 21.97
N VAL A 310 -7.94 -13.05 21.64
CA VAL A 310 -8.27 -11.61 21.69
C VAL A 310 -9.22 -11.36 22.85
N VAL A 311 -8.86 -10.43 23.75
CA VAL A 311 -9.69 -10.02 24.89
C VAL A 311 -10.22 -8.61 24.65
N GLY A 312 -11.56 -8.49 24.65
CA GLY A 312 -12.30 -7.30 24.29
C GLY A 312 -12.97 -7.47 22.93
N ALA A 313 -14.30 -7.67 22.89
CA ALA A 313 -15.06 -7.87 21.67
C ALA A 313 -15.70 -6.58 21.12
N GLY A 314 -15.15 -5.43 21.49
CA GLY A 314 -15.50 -4.12 20.92
C GLY A 314 -15.22 -4.04 19.43
N VAL A 315 -15.25 -2.83 18.87
CA VAL A 315 -14.97 -2.62 17.43
C VAL A 315 -13.55 -3.09 17.12
N MET A 316 -12.54 -2.62 17.85
CA MET A 316 -11.14 -2.94 17.54
C MET A 316 -10.84 -4.42 17.75
N GLY A 317 -11.14 -4.99 18.93
CA GLY A 317 -10.82 -6.39 19.20
C GLY A 317 -11.58 -7.36 18.30
N GLY A 318 -12.87 -7.10 18.01
CA GLY A 318 -13.65 -7.90 17.06
C GLY A 318 -13.07 -7.84 15.64
N ASP A 319 -12.66 -6.66 15.17
CA ASP A 319 -12.08 -6.49 13.83
C ASP A 319 -10.66 -7.08 13.72
N ILE A 320 -9.83 -6.99 14.78
CA ILE A 320 -8.53 -7.66 14.87
C ILE A 320 -8.72 -9.18 14.81
N ALA A 321 -9.66 -9.74 15.59
CA ALA A 321 -9.97 -11.15 15.59
C ALA A 321 -10.43 -11.64 14.20
N ALA A 322 -11.36 -10.93 13.56
CA ALA A 322 -11.83 -11.23 12.22
C ALA A 322 -10.69 -11.15 11.18
N TRP A 323 -9.82 -10.14 11.28
CA TRP A 323 -8.68 -10.02 10.38
C TRP A 323 -7.72 -11.21 10.51
N CYS A 324 -7.33 -11.58 11.75
CA CYS A 324 -6.46 -12.73 12.02
C CYS A 324 -7.06 -14.05 11.49
N ALA A 325 -8.36 -14.29 11.71
CA ALA A 325 -9.05 -15.48 11.19
C ALA A 325 -9.07 -15.52 9.66
N SER A 326 -9.26 -14.36 9.01
CA SER A 326 -9.20 -14.25 7.54
C SER A 326 -7.81 -14.54 6.96
N ARG A 327 -6.75 -14.48 7.79
CA ARG A 327 -5.37 -14.80 7.43
C ARG A 327 -4.94 -16.23 7.81
N GLY A 328 -5.90 -17.07 8.16
CA GLY A 328 -5.68 -18.49 8.40
C GLY A 328 -5.25 -18.84 9.82
N LEU A 329 -5.37 -17.92 10.79
CA LEU A 329 -5.08 -18.16 12.18
C LEU A 329 -6.32 -18.69 12.92
N THR A 330 -6.13 -19.58 13.89
CA THR A 330 -7.16 -19.92 14.87
C THR A 330 -7.31 -18.76 15.84
N VAL A 331 -8.54 -18.32 16.10
CA VAL A 331 -8.80 -17.16 16.96
C VAL A 331 -9.90 -17.47 17.97
N THR A 332 -9.63 -17.19 19.24
CA THR A 332 -10.63 -17.17 20.30
C THR A 332 -10.88 -15.73 20.71
N LEU A 333 -12.14 -15.30 20.77
CA LEU A 333 -12.56 -13.94 21.11
C LEU A 333 -13.27 -13.95 22.45
N GLN A 334 -12.70 -13.24 23.43
CA GLN A 334 -13.21 -13.14 24.80
C GLN A 334 -13.79 -11.75 25.08
N ASP A 335 -14.91 -11.74 25.80
CA ASP A 335 -15.41 -10.59 26.55
C ASP A 335 -16.14 -11.11 27.80
N ARG A 336 -16.63 -10.21 28.65
CA ARG A 336 -17.25 -10.54 29.94
C ARG A 336 -18.52 -11.41 29.81
N GLU A 337 -19.25 -11.21 28.72
CA GLU A 337 -20.53 -11.88 28.46
C GLU A 337 -20.72 -12.07 26.94
N MET A 338 -21.49 -13.10 26.59
CA MET A 338 -21.78 -13.44 25.19
C MET A 338 -22.44 -12.30 24.42
N LYS A 339 -23.27 -11.48 25.09
CA LYS A 339 -23.96 -10.32 24.47
C LYS A 339 -23.00 -9.28 23.88
N TYR A 340 -21.71 -9.22 24.32
CA TYR A 340 -20.69 -8.36 23.75
C TYR A 340 -19.94 -9.05 22.59
N VAL A 341 -19.83 -10.38 22.61
CA VAL A 341 -19.12 -11.17 21.61
C VAL A 341 -19.98 -11.36 20.34
N GLU A 342 -21.28 -11.63 20.49
CA GLU A 342 -22.19 -11.88 19.35
C GLU A 342 -22.17 -10.79 18.26
N PRO A 343 -22.24 -9.49 18.59
CA PRO A 343 -22.18 -8.43 17.58
C PRO A 343 -20.85 -8.42 16.81
N ALA A 344 -19.73 -8.76 17.46
CA ALA A 344 -18.42 -8.86 16.82
C ALA A 344 -18.38 -10.06 15.86
N LEU A 345 -18.91 -11.21 16.25
CA LEU A 345 -19.02 -12.37 15.37
C LEU A 345 -19.95 -12.12 14.17
N ALA A 346 -21.03 -11.36 14.36
CA ALA A 346 -21.91 -10.96 13.26
C ALA A 346 -21.20 -10.07 12.25
N ARG A 347 -20.47 -9.04 12.71
CA ARG A 347 -19.62 -8.20 11.85
C ARG A 347 -18.54 -8.99 11.13
N ALA A 348 -17.90 -9.96 11.83
CA ALA A 348 -16.89 -10.82 11.24
C ALA A 348 -17.45 -11.67 10.09
N ARG A 349 -18.66 -12.27 10.25
CA ARG A 349 -19.32 -13.05 9.19
C ARG A 349 -19.62 -12.19 7.96
N ASP A 350 -20.12 -10.96 8.15
CA ASP A 350 -20.34 -10.01 7.06
C ASP A 350 -19.03 -9.64 6.34
N PHE A 351 -17.96 -9.41 7.10
CA PHE A 351 -16.64 -9.15 6.55
C PHE A 351 -16.11 -10.34 5.74
N PHE A 352 -16.24 -11.57 6.23
CA PHE A 352 -15.80 -12.78 5.51
C PHE A 352 -16.58 -12.97 4.20
N GLY A 353 -17.89 -12.77 4.21
CA GLY A 353 -18.74 -12.86 3.01
C GLY A 353 -18.35 -11.82 1.94
N LYS A 354 -18.01 -10.60 2.35
CA LYS A 354 -17.54 -9.54 1.43
C LYS A 354 -16.14 -9.81 0.90
N ARG A 355 -15.28 -10.44 1.70
CA ARG A 355 -13.88 -10.70 1.35
C ARG A 355 -13.70 -11.94 0.48
N ALA A 356 -14.39 -13.01 0.80
CA ALA A 356 -14.36 -14.25 0.04
C ALA A 356 -15.59 -14.31 -0.87
N ARG A 357 -15.39 -14.22 -2.20
CA ARG A 357 -16.48 -14.37 -3.18
C ARG A 357 -17.08 -15.78 -3.17
N ASP A 358 -16.32 -16.77 -2.67
CA ASP A 358 -16.69 -18.16 -2.52
C ASP A 358 -17.27 -18.40 -1.10
N PRO A 359 -18.53 -18.82 -0.96
CA PRO A 359 -19.15 -19.10 0.33
C PRO A 359 -18.42 -20.17 1.16
N ALA A 360 -17.79 -21.16 0.54
CA ALA A 360 -17.02 -22.18 1.24
C ALA A 360 -15.79 -21.57 1.93
N LYS A 361 -15.06 -20.70 1.25
CA LYS A 361 -13.94 -19.96 1.84
C LYS A 361 -14.38 -19.00 2.95
N ALA A 362 -15.53 -18.34 2.81
CA ALA A 362 -16.09 -17.52 3.88
C ALA A 362 -16.44 -18.38 5.11
N GLY A 363 -17.00 -19.57 4.91
CA GLY A 363 -17.25 -20.57 5.97
C GLY A 363 -15.98 -21.02 6.68
N GLU A 364 -14.92 -21.29 5.95
CA GLU A 364 -13.61 -21.65 6.53
C GLU A 364 -13.04 -20.53 7.39
N MET A 365 -13.17 -19.26 6.98
CA MET A 365 -12.71 -18.12 7.78
C MET A 365 -13.55 -18.02 9.06
N ALA A 366 -14.86 -18.19 8.96
CA ALA A 366 -15.76 -18.14 10.12
C ALA A 366 -15.47 -19.27 11.12
N ALA A 367 -15.16 -20.47 10.66
CA ALA A 367 -14.83 -21.61 11.51
C ALA A 367 -13.54 -21.43 12.33
N ARG A 368 -12.66 -20.51 11.93
CA ARG A 368 -11.42 -20.17 12.66
C ARG A 368 -11.64 -19.18 13.81
N LEU A 369 -12.80 -18.52 13.88
CA LEU A 369 -13.12 -17.52 14.90
C LEU A 369 -14.22 -18.05 15.82
N THR A 370 -13.88 -18.28 17.11
CA THR A 370 -14.81 -18.81 18.09
C THR A 370 -14.96 -17.87 19.29
N ALA A 371 -16.20 -17.79 19.84
CA ALA A 371 -16.43 -17.13 21.12
C ALA A 371 -15.78 -17.93 22.26
N ASP A 372 -15.27 -17.22 23.26
CA ASP A 372 -14.61 -17.83 24.42
C ASP A 372 -14.74 -16.95 25.66
N VAL A 373 -15.96 -16.87 26.21
CA VAL A 373 -16.25 -16.02 27.38
C VAL A 373 -15.43 -16.40 28.60
N GLU A 374 -15.17 -17.70 28.80
CA GLU A 374 -14.43 -18.24 29.95
C GLU A 374 -12.89 -18.15 29.81
N GLY A 375 -12.41 -17.75 28.61
CA GLY A 375 -10.99 -17.65 28.34
C GLY A 375 -10.25 -19.00 28.30
N ALA A 376 -10.94 -20.07 27.86
CA ALA A 376 -10.35 -21.41 27.68
C ALA A 376 -9.25 -21.42 26.59
N GLY A 377 -9.21 -20.42 25.73
CA GLY A 377 -8.18 -20.23 24.72
C GLY A 377 -6.86 -19.72 25.27
N VAL A 378 -6.84 -19.02 26.40
CA VAL A 378 -5.63 -18.40 26.97
C VAL A 378 -4.46 -19.39 27.12
N PRO A 379 -4.65 -20.58 27.72
CA PRO A 379 -3.54 -21.55 27.89
C PRO A 379 -3.03 -22.15 26.56
N ARG A 380 -3.80 -22.01 25.46
CA ARG A 380 -3.44 -22.54 24.16
C ARG A 380 -2.87 -21.52 23.21
N ALA A 381 -3.06 -20.22 23.51
CA ALA A 381 -2.65 -19.13 22.67
C ALA A 381 -1.13 -18.99 22.57
N ASP A 382 -0.65 -18.65 21.37
CA ASP A 382 0.73 -18.27 21.13
C ASP A 382 0.90 -16.74 21.27
N LEU A 383 -0.21 -16.01 21.13
CA LEU A 383 -0.31 -14.57 21.27
C LEU A 383 -1.66 -14.23 21.90
N VAL A 384 -1.63 -13.46 22.98
CA VAL A 384 -2.81 -12.85 23.61
C VAL A 384 -2.82 -11.36 23.25
N ILE A 385 -3.89 -10.85 22.65
CA ILE A 385 -4.07 -9.44 22.30
C ILE A 385 -5.16 -8.85 23.18
N GLU A 386 -4.80 -7.91 24.04
CA GLU A 386 -5.74 -7.14 24.83
C GLU A 386 -6.23 -5.91 24.05
N ALA A 387 -7.53 -5.76 23.93
CA ALA A 387 -8.22 -4.67 23.23
C ALA A 387 -9.48 -4.21 24.01
N ILE A 388 -9.40 -4.15 25.34
CA ILE A 388 -10.47 -3.61 26.22
C ILE A 388 -10.42 -2.06 26.18
N PHE A 389 -11.32 -1.41 26.94
CA PHE A 389 -11.35 0.05 27.03
C PHE A 389 -10.07 0.63 27.62
N GLU A 390 -9.77 1.89 27.26
CA GLU A 390 -8.49 2.56 27.52
C GLU A 390 -8.42 3.06 28.96
N ASN A 391 -8.05 2.15 29.89
CA ASN A 391 -7.83 2.43 31.32
C ASN A 391 -6.73 1.53 31.86
N ALA A 392 -5.69 2.12 32.41
CA ALA A 392 -4.48 1.42 32.87
C ALA A 392 -4.78 0.41 33.98
N ASP A 393 -5.60 0.77 34.98
CA ASP A 393 -5.91 -0.11 36.12
C ASP A 393 -6.70 -1.34 35.65
N ALA A 394 -7.68 -1.14 34.75
CA ALA A 394 -8.45 -2.24 34.19
C ALA A 394 -7.59 -3.21 33.36
N LYS A 395 -6.63 -2.67 32.58
CA LYS A 395 -5.68 -3.47 31.80
C LYS A 395 -4.73 -4.24 32.72
N ARG A 396 -4.17 -3.62 33.73
CA ARG A 396 -3.30 -4.29 34.73
C ARG A 396 -4.05 -5.40 35.48
N ALA A 397 -5.29 -5.13 35.93
CA ALA A 397 -6.13 -6.14 36.59
C ALA A 397 -6.47 -7.33 35.66
N LEU A 398 -6.60 -7.08 34.37
CA LEU A 398 -6.78 -8.13 33.37
C LEU A 398 -5.47 -8.95 33.21
N TYR A 399 -4.32 -8.29 33.08
CA TYR A 399 -3.05 -8.98 32.88
C TYR A 399 -2.72 -9.90 34.08
N ALA A 400 -3.00 -9.48 35.31
CA ALA A 400 -2.84 -10.30 36.48
C ALA A 400 -3.66 -11.62 36.45
N LYS A 401 -4.79 -11.63 35.75
CA LYS A 401 -5.61 -12.81 35.50
C LYS A 401 -5.16 -13.66 34.30
N LEU A 402 -4.62 -13.03 33.28
CA LEU A 402 -4.22 -13.70 32.03
C LEU A 402 -2.86 -14.37 32.17
N GLU A 403 -1.87 -13.64 32.70
CA GLU A 403 -0.46 -14.06 32.70
C GLU A 403 -0.23 -15.44 33.32
N PRO A 404 -0.80 -15.80 34.51
CA PRO A 404 -0.63 -17.12 35.08
C PRO A 404 -1.19 -18.28 34.26
N ARG A 405 -2.10 -17.99 33.34
CA ARG A 405 -2.78 -18.95 32.46
C ARG A 405 -2.12 -19.10 31.09
N MET A 406 -1.25 -18.15 30.71
CA MET A 406 -0.57 -18.13 29.43
C MET A 406 0.55 -19.14 29.34
N LYS A 407 0.88 -19.62 28.14
CA LYS A 407 2.14 -20.35 27.92
C LYS A 407 3.32 -19.48 28.32
N ALA A 408 4.38 -20.08 28.84
CA ALA A 408 5.58 -19.36 29.27
C ALA A 408 6.16 -18.46 28.17
N GLU A 409 6.18 -18.95 26.95
CA GLU A 409 6.70 -18.23 25.79
C GLU A 409 5.67 -17.42 25.02
N ALA A 410 4.37 -17.45 25.37
CA ALA A 410 3.36 -16.70 24.65
C ALA A 410 3.56 -15.19 24.77
N LEU A 411 3.32 -14.48 23.67
CA LEU A 411 3.34 -13.01 23.66
C LEU A 411 2.11 -12.44 24.36
N LEU A 412 2.29 -11.39 25.16
CA LEU A 412 1.21 -10.54 25.64
C LEU A 412 1.26 -9.22 24.89
N ALA A 413 0.23 -8.92 24.14
CA ALA A 413 0.13 -7.69 23.36
C ALA A 413 -1.02 -6.82 23.83
N THR A 414 -0.84 -5.51 23.83
CA THR A 414 -1.90 -4.52 24.08
C THR A 414 -2.16 -3.69 22.83
N ASN A 415 -3.44 -3.43 22.55
CA ASN A 415 -3.85 -2.52 21.49
C ASN A 415 -4.15 -1.10 22.03
N THR A 416 -3.50 -0.70 23.14
CA THR A 416 -3.62 0.68 23.64
C THR A 416 -3.21 1.69 22.56
N SER A 417 -3.84 2.86 22.56
CA SER A 417 -3.55 3.93 21.59
C SER A 417 -2.68 5.06 22.18
N SER A 418 -2.50 5.08 23.51
CA SER A 418 -1.88 6.24 24.17
C SER A 418 -1.17 5.94 25.48
N ILE A 419 -1.55 4.86 26.19
CA ILE A 419 -0.96 4.52 27.49
C ILE A 419 0.44 3.94 27.28
N VAL A 420 1.43 4.50 28.00
CA VAL A 420 2.80 4.01 27.91
C VAL A 420 2.93 2.59 28.48
N LEU A 421 3.72 1.74 27.81
CA LEU A 421 3.83 0.33 28.20
C LEU A 421 4.48 0.13 29.56
N GLU A 422 5.33 1.03 30.00
CA GLU A 422 5.97 1.03 31.30
C GLU A 422 4.93 1.05 32.44
N GLU A 423 3.84 1.79 32.26
CA GLU A 423 2.73 1.83 33.20
C GLU A 423 1.92 0.52 33.19
N LEU A 424 1.67 -0.02 31.98
CA LEU A 424 0.91 -1.27 31.83
C LEU A 424 1.70 -2.51 32.29
N ALA A 425 3.02 -2.46 32.21
CA ALA A 425 3.90 -3.56 32.62
C ALA A 425 4.00 -3.71 34.16
N GLN A 426 3.54 -2.71 34.92
CA GLN A 426 3.57 -2.79 36.40
C GLN A 426 2.70 -3.95 36.88
N GLY A 427 3.29 -4.81 37.70
CA GLY A 427 2.61 -5.97 38.32
C GLY A 427 2.63 -7.24 37.44
N LEU A 428 3.19 -7.21 36.24
CA LEU A 428 3.48 -8.44 35.49
C LEU A 428 4.66 -9.20 36.14
N ALA A 429 4.56 -10.51 36.20
CA ALA A 429 5.65 -11.38 36.67
C ALA A 429 6.80 -11.40 35.62
N ASP A 430 6.47 -11.32 34.34
CA ASP A 430 7.41 -11.21 33.23
C ASP A 430 7.08 -9.99 32.35
N PRO A 431 7.47 -8.77 32.74
CA PRO A 431 7.21 -7.56 31.93
C PRO A 431 7.90 -7.59 30.57
N GLY A 432 8.95 -8.41 30.43
CA GLY A 432 9.69 -8.54 29.16
C GLY A 432 8.89 -9.19 28.01
N ARG A 433 7.74 -9.82 28.30
CA ARG A 433 6.84 -10.40 27.30
C ARG A 433 5.79 -9.42 26.73
N LEU A 434 5.63 -8.26 27.38
CA LEU A 434 4.65 -7.25 26.96
C LEU A 434 5.16 -6.47 25.76
N VAL A 435 4.31 -6.35 24.73
CA VAL A 435 4.53 -5.55 23.52
C VAL A 435 3.25 -4.81 23.13
N GLY A 436 3.35 -3.63 22.58
CA GLY A 436 2.22 -2.96 21.96
C GLY A 436 2.01 -3.46 20.53
N LEU A 437 0.76 -3.78 20.17
CA LEU A 437 0.31 -4.02 18.80
C LEU A 437 -0.82 -3.04 18.51
N HIS A 438 -0.45 -1.80 18.14
CA HIS A 438 -1.43 -0.75 17.91
C HIS A 438 -1.95 -0.79 16.47
N PHE A 439 -3.16 -1.31 16.32
CA PHE A 439 -3.90 -1.35 15.06
C PHE A 439 -4.71 -0.07 14.86
N PHE A 440 -4.92 0.30 13.60
CA PHE A 440 -5.71 1.47 13.22
C PHE A 440 -7.08 1.07 12.66
N ASN A 441 -8.10 1.86 12.98
CA ASN A 441 -9.45 1.67 12.48
C ASN A 441 -9.65 2.33 11.09
N PRO A 442 -10.26 1.64 10.11
CA PRO A 442 -10.73 0.25 10.10
C PRO A 442 -9.59 -0.77 9.88
N VAL A 443 -9.51 -1.80 10.73
CA VAL A 443 -8.43 -2.80 10.68
C VAL A 443 -8.25 -3.41 9.28
N ALA A 444 -9.33 -3.66 8.58
CA ALA A 444 -9.28 -4.26 7.24
C ALA A 444 -8.65 -3.35 6.16
N LYS A 445 -8.67 -2.03 6.35
CA LYS A 445 -8.18 -1.05 5.36
C LYS A 445 -6.80 -0.50 5.70
N MET A 446 -6.54 -0.29 6.99
CA MET A 446 -5.28 0.27 7.45
C MET A 446 -4.18 -0.77 7.36
N MET A 447 -3.10 -0.44 6.67
CA MET A 447 -1.98 -1.38 6.45
C MET A 447 -1.00 -1.40 7.62
N LEU A 448 -0.88 -0.29 8.34
CA LEU A 448 0.11 -0.11 9.41
C LEU A 448 -0.33 -0.76 10.72
N VAL A 449 0.65 -1.31 11.45
CA VAL A 449 0.55 -1.64 12.87
C VAL A 449 1.83 -1.14 13.55
N GLU A 450 1.70 -0.31 14.57
CA GLU A 450 2.84 0.08 15.39
C GLU A 450 3.20 -1.05 16.35
N ILE A 451 4.48 -1.37 16.41
CA ILE A 451 5.06 -2.37 17.31
C ILE A 451 5.80 -1.61 18.43
N ILE A 452 5.12 -1.44 19.56
CA ILE A 452 5.62 -0.60 20.63
C ILE A 452 6.43 -1.45 21.60
N ARG A 453 7.64 -1.00 21.90
CA ARG A 453 8.49 -1.59 22.94
C ARG A 453 8.67 -0.65 24.12
N SER A 454 8.56 -1.17 25.33
CA SER A 454 9.06 -0.52 26.54
C SER A 454 10.57 -0.76 26.69
N THR A 455 11.17 -0.11 27.68
CA THR A 455 12.56 -0.38 28.08
C THR A 455 12.76 -1.82 28.56
N GLY A 456 11.70 -2.47 29.09
CA GLY A 456 11.75 -3.84 29.60
C GLY A 456 11.40 -4.91 28.55
N THR A 457 10.84 -4.55 27.38
CA THR A 457 10.44 -5.53 26.35
C THR A 457 11.66 -6.24 25.75
N ARG A 458 11.68 -7.57 25.76
CA ARG A 458 12.78 -8.35 25.16
C ARG A 458 12.82 -8.21 23.64
N ASP A 459 14.02 -8.16 23.06
CA ASP A 459 14.22 -8.06 21.62
C ASP A 459 13.56 -9.21 20.84
N ALA A 460 13.61 -10.43 21.37
CA ALA A 460 12.95 -11.60 20.76
C ALA A 460 11.42 -11.41 20.66
N VAL A 461 10.80 -10.76 21.64
CA VAL A 461 9.36 -10.46 21.65
C VAL A 461 9.02 -9.43 20.56
N VAL A 462 9.88 -8.43 20.37
CA VAL A 462 9.72 -7.46 19.28
C VAL A 462 9.85 -8.13 17.92
N GLU A 463 10.85 -8.98 17.70
CA GLU A 463 11.04 -9.72 16.45
C GLU A 463 9.85 -10.65 16.16
N ASP A 464 9.31 -11.34 17.16
CA ASP A 464 8.12 -12.17 17.03
C ASP A 464 6.87 -11.34 16.65
N ALA A 465 6.70 -10.15 17.25
CA ALA A 465 5.61 -9.24 16.95
C ALA A 465 5.70 -8.66 15.52
N LEU A 466 6.91 -8.32 15.07
CA LEU A 466 7.18 -7.91 13.69
C LEU A 466 6.81 -9.03 12.70
N ALA A 467 7.26 -10.26 12.97
CA ALA A 467 6.97 -11.43 12.12
C ALA A 467 5.47 -11.76 12.10
N PHE A 468 4.79 -11.71 13.25
CA PHE A 468 3.34 -11.87 13.34
C PHE A 468 2.60 -10.83 12.48
N THR A 469 2.97 -9.56 12.60
CA THR A 469 2.36 -8.45 11.87
C THR A 469 2.47 -8.65 10.35
N ARG A 470 3.63 -9.10 9.87
CA ARG A 470 3.82 -9.45 8.45
C ARG A 470 2.97 -10.67 8.05
N ARG A 471 2.90 -11.70 8.89
CA ARG A 471 2.09 -12.90 8.62
C ARG A 471 0.62 -12.56 8.37
N ILE A 472 0.09 -11.58 9.09
CA ILE A 472 -1.28 -11.10 8.88
C ILE A 472 -1.39 -10.04 7.77
N ASP A 473 -0.35 -9.88 6.94
CA ASP A 473 -0.29 -8.95 5.79
C ASP A 473 -0.51 -7.48 6.21
N LYS A 474 0.19 -7.07 7.27
CA LYS A 474 0.29 -5.71 7.76
C LYS A 474 1.75 -5.24 7.70
N LEU A 475 1.94 -3.93 7.72
CA LEU A 475 3.25 -3.28 7.72
C LEU A 475 3.62 -2.93 9.17
N PRO A 476 4.66 -3.53 9.75
CA PRO A 476 5.06 -3.22 11.11
C PRO A 476 5.90 -1.94 11.18
N LEU A 477 5.58 -1.04 12.10
CA LEU A 477 6.40 0.11 12.47
C LEU A 477 6.95 -0.09 13.90
N PRO A 478 8.22 -0.48 14.05
CA PRO A 478 8.81 -0.54 15.39
C PRO A 478 8.98 0.87 15.97
N CYS A 479 8.47 1.09 17.17
CA CYS A 479 8.63 2.34 17.89
C CYS A 479 8.80 2.13 19.39
N ARG A 480 9.41 3.11 20.08
CA ARG A 480 9.50 3.14 21.53
C ARG A 480 8.18 3.58 22.16
N SER A 481 7.94 3.10 23.35
CA SER A 481 6.86 3.57 24.20
C SER A 481 7.02 5.08 24.48
N SER A 482 6.01 5.83 24.09
CA SER A 482 5.89 7.28 24.24
C SER A 482 4.41 7.64 24.22
N PRO A 483 3.94 8.69 24.89
CA PRO A 483 2.55 9.11 24.78
C PRO A 483 2.11 9.31 23.31
N GLY A 484 1.05 8.60 22.88
CA GLY A 484 0.55 8.62 21.50
C GLY A 484 1.44 7.91 20.46
N PHE A 485 2.53 7.27 20.90
CA PHE A 485 3.51 6.54 20.08
C PHE A 485 4.10 7.42 18.97
N ALA A 486 4.18 6.95 17.72
CA ALA A 486 4.65 7.77 16.62
C ALA A 486 3.48 8.41 15.84
N VAL A 487 2.47 7.61 15.46
CA VAL A 487 1.42 8.06 14.54
C VAL A 487 0.51 9.11 15.18
N ASN A 488 -0.06 8.81 16.35
CA ASN A 488 -0.96 9.76 17.03
C ASN A 488 -0.20 11.00 17.49
N ARG A 489 1.03 10.84 17.97
CA ARG A 489 1.87 11.93 18.40
C ARG A 489 2.14 12.94 17.30
N VAL A 490 2.51 12.47 16.10
CA VAL A 490 2.77 13.35 14.94
C VAL A 490 1.49 13.94 14.34
N LEU A 491 0.38 13.17 14.36
CA LEU A 491 -0.88 13.60 13.76
C LEU A 491 -1.62 14.65 14.60
N MET A 492 -1.54 14.54 15.94
CA MET A 492 -2.35 15.36 16.84
C MET A 492 -2.07 16.87 16.74
N PRO A 493 -0.82 17.38 16.73
CA PRO A 493 -0.57 18.81 16.57
C PRO A 493 -1.18 19.40 15.29
N TYR A 494 -1.14 18.65 14.19
CA TYR A 494 -1.79 19.01 12.93
C TYR A 494 -3.32 19.13 13.07
N MET A 495 -3.96 18.16 13.71
CA MET A 495 -5.40 18.16 13.95
C MET A 495 -5.80 19.26 14.92
N THR A 496 -5.04 19.44 16.00
CA THR A 496 -5.26 20.50 17.00
C THR A 496 -5.19 21.86 16.36
N GLU A 497 -4.21 22.13 15.49
CA GLU A 497 -4.09 23.43 14.81
C GLU A 497 -5.27 23.69 13.85
N ALA A 498 -5.79 22.67 13.20
CA ALA A 498 -7.01 22.78 12.40
C ALA A 498 -8.24 23.15 13.24
N MET A 499 -8.39 22.54 14.43
CA MET A 499 -9.49 22.84 15.34
C MET A 499 -9.34 24.25 15.96
N LEU A 500 -8.12 24.70 16.26
CA LEU A 500 -7.85 26.06 16.70
C LEU A 500 -8.18 27.11 15.62
N ALA A 501 -7.85 26.81 14.36
CA ALA A 501 -8.26 27.67 13.24
C ALA A 501 -9.80 27.75 13.11
N ALA A 502 -10.52 26.67 13.40
CA ALA A 502 -11.97 26.69 13.48
C ALA A 502 -12.48 27.56 14.65
N ASP A 503 -11.84 27.47 15.83
CA ASP A 503 -12.15 28.32 16.98
C ASP A 503 -11.87 29.83 16.70
N GLU A 504 -10.93 30.14 15.82
CA GLU A 504 -10.61 31.46 15.31
C GLU A 504 -11.63 31.97 14.26
N GLY A 505 -12.59 31.14 13.86
CA GLY A 505 -13.64 31.49 12.91
C GLY A 505 -13.32 31.18 11.45
N VAL A 506 -12.23 30.44 11.15
CA VAL A 506 -11.95 29.98 9.79
C VAL A 506 -13.01 28.91 9.38
N PRO A 507 -13.69 29.09 8.24
CA PRO A 507 -14.71 28.12 7.80
C PRO A 507 -14.15 26.70 7.66
N LEU A 508 -14.85 25.71 8.27
CA LEU A 508 -14.42 24.30 8.34
C LEU A 508 -14.07 23.71 6.97
N ALA A 509 -14.88 24.04 5.95
CA ALA A 509 -14.66 23.55 4.58
C ALA A 509 -13.38 24.11 3.94
N LEU A 510 -12.92 25.31 4.32
CA LEU A 510 -11.65 25.88 3.86
C LEU A 510 -10.46 25.22 4.55
N ILE A 511 -10.59 24.91 5.85
CA ILE A 511 -9.56 24.17 6.60
C ILE A 511 -9.34 22.79 5.94
N ASP A 512 -10.42 22.05 5.72
CA ASP A 512 -10.34 20.73 5.09
C ASP A 512 -9.79 20.81 3.66
N ARG A 513 -10.21 21.83 2.89
CA ARG A 513 -9.74 22.04 1.52
C ARG A 513 -8.23 22.31 1.49
N ALA A 514 -7.71 23.16 2.37
CA ALA A 514 -6.28 23.47 2.45
C ALA A 514 -5.43 22.22 2.67
N ALA A 515 -5.89 21.30 3.52
CA ALA A 515 -5.23 20.04 3.78
C ALA A 515 -5.30 19.07 2.57
N VAL A 516 -6.46 18.96 1.93
CA VAL A 516 -6.65 18.12 0.73
C VAL A 516 -5.86 18.69 -0.46
N ASP A 517 -5.77 20.01 -0.60
CA ASP A 517 -4.95 20.68 -1.62
C ASP A 517 -3.45 20.44 -1.39
N PHE A 518 -3.01 20.33 -0.14
CA PHE A 518 -1.65 19.86 0.17
C PHE A 518 -1.41 18.41 -0.22
N GLY A 519 -2.44 17.57 -0.22
CA GLY A 519 -2.38 16.15 -0.62
C GLY A 519 -2.78 15.16 0.47
N MET A 520 -3.33 15.64 1.61
CA MET A 520 -3.90 14.73 2.61
C MET A 520 -5.16 14.05 2.04
N PRO A 521 -5.41 12.77 2.37
CA PRO A 521 -6.53 12.02 1.79
C PRO A 521 -7.90 12.54 2.26
N MET A 522 -7.93 13.24 3.38
CA MET A 522 -9.12 13.79 4.05
C MET A 522 -8.73 15.04 4.80
N GLY A 523 -9.65 15.98 4.93
CA GLY A 523 -9.44 17.15 5.76
C GLY A 523 -9.39 16.80 7.26
N PRO A 524 -8.67 17.56 8.08
CA PRO A 524 -8.48 17.27 9.50
C PRO A 524 -9.77 17.38 10.33
N ILE A 525 -10.69 18.26 9.97
CA ILE A 525 -11.99 18.41 10.64
C ILE A 525 -12.90 17.20 10.34
N GLU A 526 -12.96 16.78 9.07
CA GLU A 526 -13.67 15.55 8.68
C GLU A 526 -13.04 14.30 9.32
N LEU A 527 -11.71 14.28 9.46
CA LEU A 527 -11.00 13.20 10.14
C LEU A 527 -11.35 13.11 11.61
N ALA A 528 -11.39 14.24 12.33
CA ALA A 528 -11.79 14.32 13.73
C ALA A 528 -13.19 13.75 13.96
N ASP A 529 -14.17 14.15 13.15
CA ASP A 529 -15.52 13.62 13.18
C ASP A 529 -15.58 12.10 12.84
N THR A 530 -14.75 11.65 11.91
CA THR A 530 -14.72 10.24 11.47
C THR A 530 -14.15 9.32 12.55
N VAL A 531 -13.07 9.74 13.21
CA VAL A 531 -12.46 9.03 14.35
C VAL A 531 -13.39 9.06 15.56
N GLY A 532 -14.05 10.18 15.77
CA GLY A 532 -14.89 10.50 16.90
C GLY A 532 -14.22 11.50 17.83
N LEU A 533 -14.92 12.60 18.12
CA LEU A 533 -14.40 13.71 18.92
C LEU A 533 -14.05 13.28 20.37
N ASP A 534 -14.74 12.29 20.92
CA ASP A 534 -14.44 11.69 22.23
C ASP A 534 -13.09 10.97 22.22
N VAL A 535 -12.79 10.20 21.18
CA VAL A 535 -11.50 9.52 21.03
C VAL A 535 -10.38 10.55 20.79
N ALA A 536 -10.62 11.49 19.86
CA ALA A 536 -9.64 12.54 19.56
C ALA A 536 -9.35 13.43 20.80
N SER A 537 -10.38 13.76 21.60
CA SER A 537 -10.23 14.54 22.82
C SER A 537 -9.47 13.75 23.91
N HIS A 538 -9.74 12.46 24.05
CA HIS A 538 -9.02 11.61 25.02
C HIS A 538 -7.52 11.57 24.72
N VAL A 539 -7.15 11.26 23.46
CA VAL A 539 -5.76 11.26 23.01
C VAL A 539 -5.16 12.67 23.12
N GLY A 540 -5.91 13.70 22.71
CA GLY A 540 -5.49 15.10 22.81
C GLY A 540 -5.18 15.54 24.23
N LYS A 541 -5.95 15.07 25.23
CA LYS A 541 -5.70 15.33 26.65
C LYS A 541 -4.38 14.72 27.11
N ILE A 542 -4.12 13.46 26.80
CA ILE A 542 -2.86 12.78 27.16
C ILE A 542 -1.65 13.50 26.54
N LEU A 543 -1.77 13.90 25.27
CA LEU A 543 -0.68 14.61 24.57
C LEU A 543 -0.55 16.07 25.06
N SER A 544 -1.66 16.71 25.46
CA SER A 544 -1.63 18.02 26.09
C SER A 544 -0.87 17.98 27.44
N GLU A 545 -1.15 17.00 28.25
CA GLU A 545 -0.45 16.79 29.53
C GLU A 545 1.04 16.46 29.33
N ALA A 546 1.37 15.66 28.31
CA ALA A 546 2.75 15.24 28.03
C ALA A 546 3.60 16.33 27.30
N PHE A 547 3.01 17.06 26.38
CA PHE A 547 3.74 17.93 25.44
C PHE A 547 3.22 19.40 25.42
N GLY A 548 2.27 19.76 26.29
CA GLY A 548 1.74 21.12 26.38
C GLY A 548 0.88 21.56 25.17
N LEU A 549 0.25 20.62 24.46
CA LEU A 549 -0.62 20.98 23.34
C LEU A 549 -1.85 21.76 23.81
N PRO A 550 -2.28 22.82 23.10
CA PRO A 550 -3.49 23.55 23.44
C PRO A 550 -4.75 22.71 23.23
N VAL A 551 -5.78 22.95 24.05
CA VAL A 551 -7.07 22.25 23.94
C VAL A 551 -8.06 23.15 23.19
N PRO A 552 -8.60 22.71 22.02
CA PRO A 552 -9.59 23.47 21.26
C PRO A 552 -10.92 23.59 22.02
N ARG A 553 -11.48 24.81 22.12
CA ARG A 553 -12.72 25.09 22.86
C ARG A 553 -13.95 24.51 22.19
N GLY A 554 -14.02 24.60 20.85
CA GLY A 554 -15.15 24.09 20.06
C GLY A 554 -15.35 22.59 20.20
N THR A 555 -14.26 21.81 20.29
CA THR A 555 -14.34 20.36 20.55
C THR A 555 -15.02 20.06 21.88
N ALA A 556 -14.65 20.76 22.96
CA ALA A 556 -15.24 20.57 24.28
C ALA A 556 -16.74 20.91 24.30
N GLN A 557 -17.15 21.97 23.61
CA GLN A 557 -18.56 22.38 23.47
C GLN A 557 -19.39 21.31 22.72
N LEU A 558 -18.85 20.78 21.61
CA LEU A 558 -19.50 19.71 20.84
C LEU A 558 -19.69 18.43 21.68
N LEU A 559 -18.67 18.05 22.44
CA LEU A 559 -18.75 16.87 23.34
C LEU A 559 -19.79 17.06 24.43
N THR A 560 -19.87 18.25 25.04
CA THR A 560 -20.88 18.57 26.07
C THR A 560 -22.30 18.49 25.47
N ALA A 561 -22.48 18.85 24.21
CA ALA A 561 -23.73 18.74 23.48
C ALA A 561 -24.05 17.31 22.97
N GLY A 562 -23.20 16.31 23.24
CA GLY A 562 -23.38 14.94 22.78
C GLY A 562 -23.04 14.74 21.29
N HIS A 563 -22.40 15.72 20.65
CA HIS A 563 -22.01 15.68 19.25
C HIS A 563 -20.61 15.09 19.12
N VAL A 564 -20.53 13.77 19.01
CA VAL A 564 -19.26 13.04 18.99
C VAL A 564 -18.77 12.67 17.57
N GLY A 565 -19.31 13.33 16.55
CA GLY A 565 -18.92 13.11 15.16
C GLY A 565 -19.84 12.18 14.39
N ARG A 566 -19.29 11.46 13.40
CA ARG A 566 -20.01 10.58 12.48
C ARG A 566 -20.94 9.57 13.20
N LYS A 567 -20.50 8.99 14.32
CA LYS A 567 -21.24 7.97 15.06
C LYS A 567 -22.52 8.48 15.74
N SER A 568 -22.59 9.78 16.04
CA SER A 568 -23.79 10.45 16.57
C SER A 568 -24.59 11.20 15.51
N GLY A 569 -24.17 11.16 14.24
CA GLY A 569 -24.79 11.91 13.15
C GLY A 569 -24.40 13.40 13.14
N ARG A 570 -23.64 13.89 14.13
CA ARG A 570 -23.17 15.27 14.22
C ARG A 570 -21.86 15.38 15.01
N GLY A 571 -20.98 16.22 14.52
CA GLY A 571 -19.76 16.67 15.13
C GLY A 571 -19.52 18.11 14.73
N TYR A 572 -18.35 18.44 14.19
CA TYR A 572 -18.10 19.69 13.47
C TYR A 572 -19.01 19.82 12.24
N TYR A 573 -19.22 18.69 11.52
CA TYR A 573 -20.19 18.59 10.43
C TYR A 573 -21.45 17.84 10.86
N GLU A 574 -22.55 18.10 10.16
CA GLU A 574 -23.68 17.16 10.11
C GLU A 574 -23.31 15.97 9.21
N TRP A 575 -23.78 14.77 9.57
CA TRP A 575 -23.55 13.55 8.85
C TRP A 575 -24.85 12.95 8.35
N ARG A 576 -24.97 12.71 7.05
CA ARG A 576 -26.12 12.05 6.41
C ARG A 576 -25.62 10.87 5.59
N ASP A 577 -26.20 9.69 5.77
CA ASP A 577 -25.80 8.45 5.08
C ASP A 577 -24.28 8.17 5.15
N GLY A 578 -23.68 8.47 6.31
CA GLY A 578 -22.26 8.27 6.58
C GLY A 578 -21.32 9.23 5.85
N LYS A 579 -21.85 10.33 5.27
CA LYS A 579 -21.07 11.39 4.61
C LYS A 579 -21.25 12.73 5.32
N PRO A 580 -20.19 13.56 5.42
CA PRO A 580 -20.31 14.90 5.99
C PRO A 580 -21.05 15.83 5.03
N VAL A 581 -21.95 16.63 5.57
CA VAL A 581 -22.62 17.71 4.84
C VAL A 581 -21.72 18.94 4.91
N LYS A 582 -20.87 19.13 3.90
CA LYS A 582 -19.97 20.29 3.84
C LYS A 582 -20.67 21.47 3.18
N PRO A 583 -20.75 22.65 3.84
CA PRO A 583 -21.30 23.84 3.23
C PRO A 583 -20.44 24.27 2.03
N GLN A 584 -21.10 24.78 0.99
CA GLN A 584 -20.38 25.51 -0.05
C GLN A 584 -19.85 26.80 0.57
N THR A 585 -18.54 26.93 0.61
CA THR A 585 -17.88 28.09 1.20
C THR A 585 -17.14 28.83 0.11
N GLU A 586 -17.56 30.05 -0.16
CA GLU A 586 -16.86 31.01 -1.00
C GLU A 586 -15.69 31.65 -0.21
N GLY A 587 -14.64 32.03 -0.92
CA GLY A 587 -13.48 32.66 -0.33
C GLY A 587 -12.22 31.80 -0.36
N ARG A 588 -11.13 32.43 0.07
CA ARG A 588 -9.79 31.81 0.13
C ARG A 588 -9.42 31.54 1.58
N ALA A 589 -8.79 30.42 1.84
CA ALA A 589 -8.20 30.13 3.13
C ALA A 589 -7.12 31.17 3.47
N PRO A 590 -6.90 31.48 4.76
CA PRO A 590 -5.75 32.31 5.18
C PRO A 590 -4.45 31.78 4.56
N ASP A 591 -3.58 32.68 4.09
CA ASP A 591 -2.36 32.30 3.34
C ASP A 591 -1.40 31.43 4.15
N ASP A 592 -1.43 31.51 5.48
CA ASP A 592 -0.59 30.74 6.38
C ASP A 592 -1.25 29.45 6.89
N LEU A 593 -2.53 29.18 6.56
CA LEU A 593 -3.30 28.08 7.15
C LEU A 593 -2.68 26.70 6.85
N THR A 594 -2.26 26.46 5.61
CA THR A 594 -1.60 25.20 5.23
C THR A 594 -0.29 25.03 5.99
N ASP A 595 0.52 26.07 6.08
CA ASP A 595 1.78 26.04 6.82
C ASP A 595 1.53 25.83 8.32
N ARG A 596 0.54 26.48 8.91
CA ARG A 596 0.17 26.26 10.32
C ARG A 596 -0.05 24.79 10.61
N MET A 597 -0.87 24.11 9.81
CA MET A 597 -1.17 22.69 10.00
C MET A 597 0.04 21.79 9.68
N VAL A 598 0.59 21.95 8.48
CA VAL A 598 1.65 21.05 7.99
C VAL A 598 2.94 21.19 8.80
N LEU A 599 3.35 22.41 9.18
CA LEU A 599 4.59 22.60 9.93
C LEU A 599 4.49 22.10 11.37
N GLN A 600 3.30 22.08 11.98
CA GLN A 600 3.08 21.39 13.25
C GLN A 600 3.33 19.87 13.09
N TYR A 601 2.80 19.29 12.02
CA TYR A 601 3.05 17.87 11.71
C TYR A 601 4.55 17.57 11.52
N LEU A 602 5.26 18.42 10.76
CA LEU A 602 6.69 18.24 10.49
C LEU A 602 7.53 18.45 11.74
N ASN A 603 7.20 19.45 12.56
CA ASN A 603 7.94 19.78 13.79
C ASN A 603 7.89 18.62 14.78
N GLU A 604 6.72 18.01 14.95
CA GLU A 604 6.57 16.84 15.81
C GLU A 604 7.21 15.57 15.22
N ALA A 605 7.20 15.41 13.89
CA ALA A 605 7.94 14.33 13.24
C ALA A 605 9.46 14.44 13.50
N VAL A 606 10.00 15.65 13.48
CA VAL A 606 11.40 15.92 13.84
C VAL A 606 11.67 15.61 15.30
N ALA A 607 10.78 16.02 16.21
CA ALA A 607 10.89 15.72 17.63
C ALA A 607 10.88 14.19 17.90
N CYS A 608 9.96 13.45 17.27
CA CYS A 608 9.91 11.98 17.36
C CYS A 608 11.21 11.32 16.90
N LEU A 609 11.81 11.82 15.81
CA LEU A 609 13.09 11.29 15.33
C LEU A 609 14.23 11.61 16.32
N ARG A 610 14.35 12.87 16.79
CA ARG A 610 15.36 13.31 17.76
C ARG A 610 15.30 12.51 19.07
N GLU A 611 14.09 12.22 19.54
CA GLU A 611 13.88 11.44 20.75
C GLU A 611 14.03 9.92 20.53
N GLY A 612 14.22 9.48 19.32
CA GLY A 612 14.37 8.07 18.98
C GLY A 612 13.10 7.24 19.22
N VAL A 613 11.92 7.87 19.10
CA VAL A 613 10.64 7.14 19.12
C VAL A 613 10.58 6.17 17.96
N VAL A 614 11.06 6.59 16.79
CA VAL A 614 11.31 5.74 15.63
C VAL A 614 12.81 5.79 15.30
N ALA A 615 13.35 4.66 14.84
CA ALA A 615 14.80 4.48 14.72
C ALA A 615 15.47 5.40 13.69
N ASP A 616 14.77 5.73 12.61
CA ASP A 616 15.29 6.56 11.53
C ASP A 616 14.18 7.25 10.72
N ALA A 617 14.60 8.22 9.89
CA ALA A 617 13.72 9.05 9.09
C ALA A 617 12.88 8.27 8.07
N ASP A 618 13.42 7.21 7.48
CA ASP A 618 12.72 6.41 6.47
C ASP A 618 11.58 5.60 7.09
N LEU A 619 11.79 5.02 8.28
CA LEU A 619 10.72 4.33 9.02
C LEU A 619 9.65 5.31 9.48
N LEU A 620 10.03 6.53 9.91
CA LEU A 620 9.07 7.55 10.30
C LEU A 620 8.25 8.00 9.08
N ASP A 621 8.89 8.30 7.95
CA ASP A 621 8.21 8.64 6.69
C ASP A 621 7.22 7.55 6.28
N ALA A 622 7.65 6.28 6.30
CA ALA A 622 6.78 5.13 6.02
C ALA A 622 5.60 5.04 6.98
N GLY A 623 5.85 5.16 8.29
CA GLY A 623 4.83 5.16 9.33
C GLY A 623 3.75 6.22 9.08
N MET A 624 4.18 7.42 8.74
CA MET A 624 3.26 8.53 8.48
C MET A 624 2.48 8.35 7.18
N ILE A 625 3.11 7.86 6.12
CA ILE A 625 2.41 7.57 4.84
C ILE A 625 1.35 6.49 5.05
N PHE A 626 1.70 5.36 5.66
CA PHE A 626 0.82 4.20 5.78
C PHE A 626 -0.14 4.28 6.98
N GLY A 627 0.15 5.11 7.98
CA GLY A 627 -0.66 5.30 9.19
C GLY A 627 -1.63 6.46 9.10
N THR A 628 -1.21 7.60 8.54
CA THR A 628 -2.05 8.81 8.45
C THR A 628 -2.48 9.15 7.03
N GLY A 629 -1.87 8.54 6.02
CA GLY A 629 -2.07 8.91 4.63
C GLY A 629 -1.34 10.20 4.23
N PHE A 630 -0.26 10.58 4.93
CA PHE A 630 0.58 11.69 4.47
C PHE A 630 0.91 11.52 2.99
N ALA A 631 0.74 12.58 2.21
CA ALA A 631 0.77 12.57 0.75
C ALA A 631 1.92 11.72 0.16
N PRO A 632 1.66 10.53 -0.40
CA PRO A 632 2.72 9.63 -0.88
C PRO A 632 3.60 10.24 -1.97
N PHE A 633 3.02 11.08 -2.85
CA PHE A 633 3.75 11.79 -3.91
C PHE A 633 4.74 12.85 -3.38
N ARG A 634 4.74 13.11 -2.05
CA ARG A 634 5.73 13.95 -1.35
C ARG A 634 6.83 13.14 -0.68
N GLY A 635 6.76 11.81 -0.71
CA GLY A 635 7.81 10.89 -0.23
C GLY A 635 7.93 10.72 1.28
N GLY A 636 7.04 11.35 2.06
CA GLY A 636 7.03 11.33 3.52
C GLY A 636 7.34 12.70 4.15
N PRO A 637 7.01 12.91 5.44
CA PRO A 637 7.13 14.21 6.09
C PRO A 637 8.58 14.73 6.17
N LEU A 638 9.52 13.90 6.56
CA LEU A 638 10.92 14.32 6.69
C LEU A 638 11.61 14.45 5.33
N HIS A 639 11.25 13.60 4.36
CA HIS A 639 11.68 13.73 2.98
C HIS A 639 11.17 15.05 2.37
N TYR A 640 9.88 15.35 2.54
CA TYR A 640 9.29 16.62 2.12
C TYR A 640 9.95 17.83 2.79
N ALA A 641 10.26 17.73 4.09
CA ALA A 641 10.94 18.80 4.80
C ALA A 641 12.32 19.13 4.21
N ARG A 642 13.08 18.08 3.85
CA ARG A 642 14.39 18.26 3.17
C ARG A 642 14.22 18.87 1.78
N ALA A 643 13.24 18.39 1.00
CA ALA A 643 12.98 18.91 -0.35
C ALA A 643 12.50 20.37 -0.34
N ARG A 644 11.67 20.77 0.62
CA ARG A 644 11.21 22.15 0.81
C ARG A 644 12.34 23.07 1.29
N GLY A 645 13.36 22.53 1.94
CA GLY A 645 14.48 23.27 2.53
C GLY A 645 14.33 23.51 4.02
N VAL A 646 15.13 22.82 4.81
CA VAL A 646 15.07 22.85 6.28
C VAL A 646 15.19 24.26 6.85
N ALA A 647 16.10 25.10 6.32
CA ALA A 647 16.27 26.48 6.77
C ALA A 647 14.99 27.32 6.56
N SER A 648 14.38 27.19 5.38
CA SER A 648 13.12 27.89 5.06
C SER A 648 11.97 27.49 5.99
N ILE A 649 11.91 26.19 6.37
CA ILE A 649 10.89 25.70 7.31
C ILE A 649 11.13 26.28 8.71
N VAL A 650 12.37 26.30 9.19
CA VAL A 650 12.70 26.85 10.51
C VAL A 650 12.33 28.34 10.59
N THR A 651 12.74 29.14 9.58
CA THR A 651 12.34 30.55 9.51
C THR A 651 10.82 30.71 9.52
N ARG A 652 10.10 29.86 8.76
CA ARG A 652 8.64 29.92 8.72
C ARG A 652 7.98 29.52 10.04
N LEU A 653 8.54 28.55 10.76
CA LEU A 653 8.09 28.20 12.11
C LEU A 653 8.31 29.37 13.09
N GLU A 654 9.45 30.08 13.01
CA GLU A 654 9.73 31.26 13.84
C GLU A 654 8.73 32.40 13.57
N GLU A 655 8.40 32.64 12.28
CA GLU A 655 7.35 33.61 11.90
C GLU A 655 5.97 33.24 12.48
N LEU A 656 5.62 31.95 12.37
CA LEU A 656 4.37 31.44 12.94
C LEU A 656 4.37 31.48 14.48
N ALA A 657 5.52 31.25 15.12
CA ALA A 657 5.65 31.36 16.55
C ALA A 657 5.44 32.85 17.04
N ALA A 658 5.98 33.80 16.31
CA ALA A 658 5.75 35.22 16.59
C ALA A 658 4.28 35.62 16.41
N LYS A 659 3.56 35.06 15.43
CA LYS A 659 2.17 35.41 15.12
C LYS A 659 1.14 34.62 15.94
N HIS A 660 1.35 33.32 16.12
CA HIS A 660 0.37 32.36 16.68
C HIS A 660 0.78 31.77 18.02
N GLY A 661 1.96 32.12 18.53
CA GLY A 661 2.44 31.73 19.86
C GLY A 661 3.43 30.54 19.86
N PRO A 662 3.95 30.22 21.06
CA PRO A 662 5.14 29.38 21.24
C PRO A 662 4.99 27.91 20.79
N ARG A 663 3.78 27.44 20.51
CA ARG A 663 3.54 26.10 19.98
C ARG A 663 4.21 25.84 18.62
N PHE A 664 4.59 26.92 17.89
CA PHE A 664 5.32 26.85 16.63
C PHE A 664 6.84 26.95 16.82
N LYS A 665 7.35 26.98 18.04
CA LYS A 665 8.80 26.98 18.25
C LYS A 665 9.44 25.80 17.55
N PRO A 666 10.47 26.02 16.69
CA PRO A 666 11.17 24.92 16.03
C PRO A 666 11.79 23.96 17.06
N ASP A 667 11.64 22.64 16.83
CA ASP A 667 12.31 21.61 17.62
C ASP A 667 13.83 21.63 17.37
N ASP A 668 14.62 21.29 18.38
CA ASP A 668 16.09 21.29 18.30
C ASP A 668 16.61 20.28 17.27
N GLY A 669 15.84 19.26 16.92
CA GLY A 669 16.17 18.23 15.94
C GLY A 669 16.29 18.73 14.49
N TRP A 670 15.76 19.92 14.19
CA TRP A 670 15.94 20.54 12.87
C TRP A 670 17.41 20.75 12.49
N SER A 671 18.26 20.99 13.47
CA SER A 671 19.71 21.14 13.24
C SER A 671 20.34 19.83 12.75
N ALA A 672 19.98 18.70 13.34
CA ALA A 672 20.44 17.37 12.92
C ALA A 672 19.89 17.00 11.53
N LEU A 673 18.61 17.27 11.27
CA LEU A 673 17.98 17.01 9.96
C LEU A 673 18.66 17.82 8.84
N ARG A 674 19.09 19.06 9.13
CA ARG A 674 19.86 19.91 8.19
C ARG A 674 21.25 19.32 7.87
N ALA A 675 21.89 18.68 8.87
CA ALA A 675 23.21 18.05 8.71
C ALA A 675 23.12 16.66 8.04
N GLY A 676 21.94 16.21 7.60
CA GLY A 676 21.74 14.91 6.95
C GLY A 676 21.76 13.72 7.91
N ARG A 677 21.61 13.97 9.20
CA ARG A 677 21.59 12.94 10.25
C ARG A 677 20.17 12.57 10.65
#